data_756953d57cb7b51ea40ef39024c1cdf9
#
_entry.id   756953d57cb7b51ea40ef39024c1cdf9
#
_cell.length_a   1.000
_cell.length_b   1.000
_cell.length_c   1.000
_cell.angle_alpha   90.00
_cell.angle_beta   90.00
_cell.angle_gamma   90.00
#
_symmetry.space_group_name_H-M   'P 1'
#
loop_
_entity.id
_entity.type
_entity.pdbx_description
1 polymer ?
#
loop_
_entity_poly.entity_id
_entity_poly.type
_entity_poly.pdbx_seq_one_letter_code
_entity_poly.pdbx_strand_id
1 'polypeptide(L)'
;MDADGNYAIDVPGSVLAENDSISAEVTGEDAAGNAYSADADREYAVDAAPEAADGQVTGEEDTALILKWSDFNITDDSPADEQGIVITNLPASGTLEFQDTDGQWQIVAEDASFSRAEIDAGQLRFMPDTNESGFDSYGGEGVGNQEADYAQLQFMPTDALNEGAEATLTIDIRPVADAPAISVSLGDTLESVRASVITVEHNGSTITIEGTDISAEGISGEVIKPPFSDGNLNPGSANNTSGVDVIALTGDFDKLVNGSQAVNSINGDDKDYVYLNKPLTSYAVNLGEQHQNSGYDGTITDLATGVTISVNNIRGVIYGDGSTMLPSDATTTITQTGYDVIEVELSTLLADEDGSEVLSDIVLTDIPAGVELTGEGVVSQSDGSWLVTNPTGDSIDQLKLTMKVPVNVGAFDITATVTSSEVYEDAAGGQQVIDSETSTDTTAVEQYNIGVGSPGGDSIGGTSANDIIIGDVAGLQLVPGENYNLAFMVDTSGSMSNADIANAKASLTEVFNTLKESVGEDNAGTVNIFLVEFDTQAGRNVSVDLSDPQALSKLQAVLDGFQQGGGTNYEDVFKTTANWFATDTVQANAGTNLTYFITDGLPTYYQANEQESVVVGSKGGSHWNLTVDDIDYVPGQAYSINIDGNVREIIDSSGNVNQWTYSPGFFGWGRGWSSKVIGQVNPDGEGGYEISVLDGDGRSTTHTVVQNSSEAFALLDDMSSVNSIGLGSSLNESSLQEYDSDGIVQSNIDPEQLADAILGENVQLPSGDDTISGSEGDDILFGDQVTFAGIEGNGLPAIKAYVAGQLGIADPNQVSTEQVHQYISDNHGEFNNSTGTGGNDILIGGDGDDILLAQGGNDTLIGGAGDDIMYGGAGADTFAWEFGDQGTTDQPAMDQVMDFTQGEFGTDDNADRLDLSDLLKGEDSSEYIFAEEDGAGNVVLNISAQGSTSGVDQQIALEGKSFSDFGVNNGEDLIAKLIADGQLKIDQ
;
A
#
# COMPACT_ATOMS: atom_id res chain seq x y z
N MET A 1 56.35 -93.67 32.26
CA MET A 1 55.69 -93.97 33.54
C MET A 1 56.63 -93.48 34.64
N ASP A 2 56.06 -92.72 35.53
CA ASP A 2 56.82 -92.22 36.67
C ASP A 2 56.88 -93.35 37.80
N ALA A 3 57.48 -92.96 38.93
CA ALA A 3 57.64 -93.94 40.03
C ALA A 3 56.34 -94.33 40.72
N ASP A 4 55.28 -93.60 40.49
CA ASP A 4 53.93 -93.79 41.04
C ASP A 4 52.95 -94.51 40.06
N GLY A 5 53.47 -94.82 38.83
CA GLY A 5 52.73 -95.52 37.83
C GLY A 5 52.00 -94.70 36.81
N ASN A 6 52.13 -93.34 36.84
CA ASN A 6 51.50 -92.40 35.92
C ASN A 6 52.32 -92.27 34.65
N TYR A 7 51.66 -92.05 33.52
CA TYR A 7 52.27 -91.72 32.28
C TYR A 7 51.52 -90.55 31.58
N ALA A 8 52.19 -89.81 30.92
CA ALA A 8 51.63 -88.80 30.08
C ALA A 8 52.05 -89.03 28.61
N ILE A 9 51.13 -88.80 27.71
CA ILE A 9 51.35 -88.95 26.31
C ILE A 9 50.79 -87.62 25.73
N ASP A 10 51.67 -86.94 25.03
CA ASP A 10 51.25 -85.77 24.23
C ASP A 10 50.63 -86.25 22.92
N VAL A 11 49.33 -85.88 22.72
CA VAL A 11 48.63 -86.20 21.50
C VAL A 11 48.41 -84.91 20.76
N PRO A 12 48.81 -84.83 19.49
CA PRO A 12 48.52 -83.59 18.67
C PRO A 12 47.03 -83.29 18.64
N GLY A 13 46.65 -82.02 18.77
CA GLY A 13 45.26 -81.58 18.75
C GLY A 13 44.51 -82.06 17.51
N SER A 14 45.20 -82.17 16.33
CA SER A 14 44.60 -82.70 15.08
C SER A 14 44.18 -84.16 15.18
N VAL A 15 44.89 -84.95 15.99
CA VAL A 15 44.50 -86.34 16.24
C VAL A 15 43.35 -86.43 17.21
N LEU A 16 43.30 -85.51 18.15
CA LEU A 16 42.14 -85.43 19.07
C LEU A 16 40.86 -84.95 18.36
N ALA A 17 40.99 -84.07 17.39
CA ALA A 17 39.85 -83.62 16.59
C ALA A 17 39.29 -84.64 15.59
N GLU A 18 40.04 -85.61 15.24
CA GLU A 18 39.62 -86.73 14.34
C GLU A 18 38.99 -87.91 15.08
N ASN A 19 38.98 -87.91 16.41
CA ASN A 19 38.53 -89.02 17.28
C ASN A 19 37.70 -88.45 18.39
N ASP A 20 36.78 -89.27 18.95
CA ASP A 20 35.84 -88.88 20.02
C ASP A 20 36.15 -89.53 21.36
N SER A 21 37.19 -90.49 21.43
CA SER A 21 37.57 -91.21 22.60
C SER A 21 39.07 -91.56 22.64
N ILE A 22 39.61 -91.55 23.84
CA ILE A 22 40.95 -92.09 24.12
C ILE A 22 40.83 -93.44 24.82
N SER A 23 41.45 -94.42 24.23
CA SER A 23 41.58 -95.74 24.78
C SER A 23 43.01 -96.02 25.29
N ALA A 24 43.20 -96.47 26.50
CA ALA A 24 44.47 -96.80 27.10
C ALA A 24 44.42 -98.27 27.52
N GLU A 25 45.33 -99.09 27.01
CA GLU A 25 45.54 -100.46 27.45
C GLU A 25 46.89 -100.60 28.13
N VAL A 26 46.91 -101.25 29.27
CA VAL A 26 48.11 -101.59 29.98
C VAL A 26 48.21 -103.09 30.02
N THR A 27 49.29 -103.64 29.48
CA THR A 27 49.61 -104.99 29.46
C THR A 27 50.91 -105.29 30.28
N GLY A 28 51.02 -106.40 30.97
CA GLY A 28 52.19 -106.83 31.68
C GLY A 28 52.14 -108.21 32.16
N GLU A 29 53.16 -108.66 32.85
CA GLU A 29 53.24 -110.00 33.51
C GLU A 29 53.47 -109.76 35.00
N ASP A 30 52.81 -110.50 35.80
CA ASP A 30 53.01 -110.48 37.28
C ASP A 30 54.31 -111.26 37.65
N ALA A 31 54.80 -111.17 38.89
CA ALA A 31 56.03 -111.78 39.32
C ALA A 31 56.01 -113.35 39.26
N ALA A 32 54.85 -113.93 38.92
CA ALA A 32 54.67 -115.37 38.73
C ALA A 32 54.55 -115.74 37.21
N GLY A 33 54.70 -114.78 36.28
CA GLY A 33 54.63 -114.98 34.84
C GLY A 33 53.22 -115.02 34.22
N ASN A 34 52.19 -114.52 34.97
CA ASN A 34 50.86 -114.42 34.35
C ASN A 34 50.66 -113.15 33.72
N ALA A 35 50.19 -113.14 32.52
CA ALA A 35 49.89 -111.94 31.76
C ALA A 35 48.61 -111.29 32.30
N TYR A 36 48.63 -109.99 32.39
CA TYR A 36 47.43 -109.21 32.71
C TYR A 36 47.27 -108.12 31.69
N SER A 37 46.06 -107.70 31.42
CA SER A 37 45.71 -106.58 30.63
C SER A 37 44.58 -105.83 31.34
N ALA A 38 44.60 -104.53 31.31
CA ALA A 38 43.51 -103.68 31.76
C ALA A 38 43.40 -102.56 30.76
N ASP A 39 42.22 -102.21 30.35
CA ASP A 39 41.89 -101.13 29.47
C ASP A 39 41.00 -100.10 30.13
N ALA A 40 41.04 -98.83 29.72
CA ALA A 40 40.18 -97.73 30.06
C ALA A 40 39.92 -96.84 28.92
N ASP A 41 38.66 -96.60 28.59
CA ASP A 41 38.23 -95.67 27.58
C ASP A 41 37.68 -94.39 28.22
N ARG A 42 37.96 -93.26 27.60
CA ARG A 42 37.38 -92.03 27.98
C ARG A 42 36.94 -91.30 26.71
N GLU A 43 35.64 -90.99 26.66
CA GLU A 43 35.07 -90.09 25.63
C GLU A 43 35.46 -88.64 25.95
N TYR A 44 35.73 -87.85 24.89
CA TYR A 44 35.95 -86.43 24.91
C TYR A 44 35.33 -85.83 23.69
N ALA A 45 34.97 -84.64 23.79
CA ALA A 45 34.58 -83.83 22.66
C ALA A 45 35.66 -82.75 22.45
N VAL A 46 36.06 -82.57 21.26
CA VAL A 46 36.86 -81.41 20.88
C VAL A 46 35.92 -80.32 20.46
N ASP A 47 35.97 -79.27 21.21
CA ASP A 47 35.21 -78.04 20.93
C ASP A 47 35.87 -77.34 19.73
N ALA A 48 35.12 -77.11 18.65
CA ALA A 48 35.60 -76.49 17.49
C ALA A 48 35.53 -74.95 17.66
N ALA A 49 36.53 -74.26 17.25
CA ALA A 49 36.46 -72.79 17.28
C ALA A 49 35.31 -72.31 16.38
N PRO A 50 34.54 -71.30 16.80
CA PRO A 50 33.43 -70.77 16.03
C PRO A 50 33.94 -70.22 14.69
N GLU A 51 33.15 -70.40 13.62
CA GLU A 51 33.43 -69.87 12.31
C GLU A 51 32.44 -68.76 11.99
N ALA A 52 32.91 -67.60 11.51
CA ALA A 52 32.07 -66.56 10.98
C ALA A 52 32.37 -66.27 9.47
N ALA A 53 31.37 -65.92 8.71
CA ALA A 53 31.53 -65.41 7.39
C ALA A 53 31.15 -63.93 7.38
N ASP A 54 31.72 -63.17 6.41
CA ASP A 54 31.34 -61.76 6.26
C ASP A 54 29.82 -61.60 6.09
N GLY A 55 29.27 -60.59 6.74
CA GLY A 55 27.86 -60.31 6.78
C GLY A 55 27.57 -58.93 6.17
N GLN A 56 26.32 -58.68 5.84
CA GLN A 56 25.83 -57.36 5.38
C GLN A 56 24.47 -57.08 6.01
N VAL A 57 24.27 -55.89 6.53
CA VAL A 57 23.01 -55.40 7.07
C VAL A 57 22.68 -54.05 6.48
N THR A 58 21.39 -53.75 6.46
CA THR A 58 20.89 -52.48 5.94
C THR A 58 20.05 -51.78 6.99
N GLY A 59 20.35 -50.51 7.25
CA GLY A 59 19.61 -49.60 8.05
C GLY A 59 19.04 -48.45 7.23
N GLU A 60 18.44 -47.48 7.89
CA GLU A 60 18.00 -46.19 7.37
C GLU A 60 18.77 -45.11 8.10
N GLU A 61 19.09 -43.99 7.46
CA GLU A 61 19.77 -42.90 8.14
C GLU A 61 18.92 -42.36 9.28
N ASP A 62 19.53 -41.64 10.20
CA ASP A 62 18.94 -41.10 11.43
C ASP A 62 18.21 -42.09 12.31
N THR A 63 18.21 -43.36 11.90
CA THR A 63 17.52 -44.44 12.60
C THR A 63 18.49 -45.50 13.12
N ALA A 64 18.36 -45.81 14.41
CA ALA A 64 19.18 -46.84 15.05
C ALA A 64 18.92 -48.21 14.47
N LEU A 65 19.93 -48.84 13.91
CA LEU A 65 19.89 -50.23 13.41
C LEU A 65 20.19 -51.23 14.53
N ILE A 66 19.21 -51.98 14.96
CA ILE A 66 19.37 -53.06 15.96
C ILE A 66 20.04 -54.24 15.27
N LEU A 67 21.25 -54.61 15.72
CA LEU A 67 21.98 -55.76 15.22
C LEU A 67 21.43 -57.06 15.87
N LYS A 68 21.34 -58.11 15.05
CA LYS A 68 20.83 -59.41 15.45
C LYS A 68 21.91 -60.44 15.33
N TRP A 69 21.86 -61.51 16.11
CA TRP A 69 22.82 -62.62 16.01
C TRP A 69 22.96 -63.14 14.57
N SER A 70 21.86 -63.27 13.85
CA SER A 70 21.85 -63.72 12.46
C SER A 70 22.71 -62.88 11.51
N ASP A 71 22.96 -61.66 11.83
CA ASP A 71 23.66 -60.69 10.96
C ASP A 71 25.18 -61.01 10.93
N PHE A 72 25.69 -61.62 11.98
CA PHE A 72 27.10 -62.03 12.16
C PHE A 72 27.49 -63.30 11.44
N ASN A 73 26.54 -64.05 10.83
CA ASN A 73 26.78 -65.28 10.08
C ASN A 73 27.67 -66.29 10.80
N ILE A 74 27.50 -66.47 12.08
CA ILE A 74 28.29 -67.35 12.95
C ILE A 74 27.71 -68.74 12.96
N THR A 75 28.60 -69.76 12.77
CA THR A 75 28.30 -71.19 12.93
C THR A 75 29.21 -71.76 13.99
N ASP A 76 28.63 -72.45 14.90
CA ASP A 76 29.32 -73.00 16.06
C ASP A 76 28.54 -74.20 16.66
N ASP A 77 29.22 -75.18 17.21
CA ASP A 77 28.64 -76.39 17.87
C ASP A 77 28.44 -76.20 19.36
N SER A 78 28.94 -75.10 19.94
CA SER A 78 28.74 -74.74 21.35
C SER A 78 27.31 -74.30 21.63
N PRO A 79 26.79 -74.54 22.89
CA PRO A 79 25.49 -74.01 23.30
C PRO A 79 25.35 -72.51 23.12
N ALA A 80 24.15 -71.99 22.76
CA ALA A 80 23.87 -70.59 22.44
C ALA A 80 24.18 -69.63 23.63
N ASP A 81 24.21 -70.10 24.86
CA ASP A 81 24.53 -69.35 26.07
C ASP A 81 26.04 -69.19 26.30
N GLU A 82 26.86 -69.93 25.55
CA GLU A 82 28.34 -69.83 25.53
C GLU A 82 28.88 -69.07 24.35
N GLN A 83 28.03 -68.74 23.35
CA GLN A 83 28.42 -68.02 22.13
C GLN A 83 28.42 -66.53 22.34
N GLY A 84 29.36 -65.82 21.69
CA GLY A 84 29.52 -64.38 21.73
C GLY A 84 30.36 -63.85 20.58
N ILE A 85 30.61 -62.55 20.60
CA ILE A 85 31.53 -61.83 19.70
C ILE A 85 32.44 -60.92 20.49
N VAL A 86 33.63 -60.68 19.96
CA VAL A 86 34.53 -59.54 20.37
C VAL A 86 34.65 -58.61 19.23
N ILE A 87 34.43 -57.31 19.45
CA ILE A 87 34.62 -56.27 18.45
C ILE A 87 36.10 -55.98 18.30
N THR A 88 36.70 -56.30 17.17
CA THR A 88 38.12 -56.10 16.93
C THR A 88 38.46 -54.77 16.28
N ASN A 89 37.48 -54.21 15.51
CA ASN A 89 37.63 -52.85 14.96
C ASN A 89 36.26 -52.18 14.89
N LEU A 90 36.19 -50.92 15.36
CA LEU A 90 34.96 -50.14 15.34
C LEU A 90 34.73 -49.57 13.96
N PRO A 91 33.48 -49.28 13.57
CA PRO A 91 33.17 -48.59 12.31
C PRO A 91 33.80 -47.22 12.27
N ALA A 92 34.21 -46.75 11.08
CA ALA A 92 34.84 -45.45 10.87
C ALA A 92 33.83 -44.31 10.84
N SER A 93 32.58 -44.59 10.43
CA SER A 93 31.43 -43.70 10.40
C SER A 93 30.32 -44.29 11.28
N GLY A 94 29.51 -43.47 11.91
CA GLY A 94 28.50 -43.85 12.83
C GLY A 94 29.05 -44.40 14.17
N THR A 95 28.19 -44.85 15.05
CA THR A 95 28.54 -45.28 16.42
C THR A 95 27.90 -46.63 16.76
N LEU A 96 28.75 -47.59 17.21
CA LEU A 96 28.23 -48.82 17.77
C LEU A 96 27.92 -48.61 19.26
N GLU A 97 26.71 -48.94 19.68
CA GLU A 97 26.20 -48.72 21.03
C GLU A 97 25.65 -49.98 21.65
N PHE A 98 25.82 -50.11 22.97
CA PHE A 98 25.30 -51.19 23.76
C PHE A 98 24.42 -50.69 24.89
N GLN A 99 23.28 -51.31 25.12
CA GLN A 99 22.37 -50.95 26.20
C GLN A 99 22.78 -51.60 27.52
N ASP A 100 23.13 -50.78 28.49
CA ASP A 100 23.50 -51.25 29.83
C ASP A 100 22.31 -51.75 30.65
N THR A 101 22.58 -52.27 31.83
CA THR A 101 21.57 -52.86 32.74
C THR A 101 20.55 -51.84 33.26
N ASP A 102 20.84 -50.53 33.15
CA ASP A 102 19.94 -49.47 33.53
C ASP A 102 19.09 -48.98 32.32
N GLY A 103 19.29 -49.62 31.15
CA GLY A 103 18.59 -49.31 29.91
C GLY A 103 19.17 -48.10 29.16
N GLN A 104 20.39 -47.68 29.54
CA GLN A 104 21.04 -46.53 28.85
C GLN A 104 21.98 -47.07 27.76
N TRP A 105 21.99 -46.37 26.59
CA TRP A 105 22.89 -46.67 25.48
C TRP A 105 24.26 -46.09 25.76
N GLN A 106 25.30 -46.92 25.65
CA GLN A 106 26.70 -46.58 25.86
C GLN A 106 27.53 -46.90 24.62
N ILE A 107 28.44 -46.01 24.26
CA ILE A 107 29.36 -46.23 23.13
C ILE A 107 30.23 -47.45 23.40
N VAL A 108 30.31 -48.37 22.45
CA VAL A 108 31.14 -49.56 22.50
C VAL A 108 32.60 -49.17 22.29
N ALA A 109 33.50 -49.78 23.06
CA ALA A 109 34.96 -49.65 22.88
C ALA A 109 35.51 -50.83 22.07
N GLU A 110 36.68 -50.67 21.45
CA GLU A 110 37.42 -51.78 20.88
C GLU A 110 37.69 -52.88 21.95
N ASP A 111 37.77 -54.12 21.51
CA ASP A 111 37.90 -55.31 22.36
C ASP A 111 36.72 -55.52 23.31
N ALA A 112 35.57 -54.87 23.14
CA ALA A 112 34.35 -55.19 23.89
C ALA A 112 33.76 -56.52 23.44
N SER A 113 33.28 -57.29 24.42
CA SER A 113 32.68 -58.60 24.17
C SER A 113 31.18 -58.58 24.47
N PHE A 114 30.40 -59.22 23.61
CA PHE A 114 28.96 -59.34 23.73
C PHE A 114 28.52 -60.78 23.58
N SER A 115 27.70 -61.21 24.50
CA SER A 115 27.10 -62.58 24.43
C SER A 115 25.98 -62.58 23.37
N ARG A 116 25.73 -63.78 22.81
CA ARG A 116 24.59 -63.99 21.93
C ARG A 116 23.26 -63.58 22.56
N ALA A 117 23.10 -63.82 23.85
CA ALA A 117 21.88 -63.49 24.59
C ALA A 117 21.63 -61.96 24.64
N GLU A 118 22.67 -61.14 24.80
CA GLU A 118 22.58 -59.70 24.78
C GLU A 118 22.21 -59.15 23.37
N ILE A 119 22.83 -59.72 22.32
CA ILE A 119 22.53 -59.37 20.91
C ILE A 119 21.10 -59.78 20.56
N ASP A 120 20.67 -60.99 20.91
CA ASP A 120 19.32 -61.54 20.69
C ASP A 120 18.26 -60.74 21.48
N ALA A 121 18.62 -60.10 22.60
CA ALA A 121 17.80 -59.21 23.37
C ALA A 121 17.69 -57.79 22.72
N GLY A 122 18.41 -57.52 21.64
CA GLY A 122 18.42 -56.21 20.94
C GLY A 122 19.20 -55.14 21.70
N GLN A 123 20.20 -55.53 22.50
CA GLN A 123 21.01 -54.61 23.30
C GLN A 123 22.25 -54.08 22.56
N LEU A 124 22.48 -54.52 21.33
CA LEU A 124 23.55 -54.00 20.45
C LEU A 124 22.91 -53.33 19.25
N ARG A 125 23.27 -52.05 19.00
CA ARG A 125 22.77 -51.30 17.85
C ARG A 125 23.90 -50.48 17.20
N PHE A 126 23.69 -50.20 15.95
CA PHE A 126 24.47 -49.20 15.21
C PHE A 126 23.65 -47.96 15.04
N MET A 127 24.23 -46.78 15.31
CA MET A 127 23.63 -45.48 15.06
C MET A 127 24.44 -44.78 14.00
N PRO A 128 23.85 -44.50 12.81
CA PRO A 128 24.50 -43.65 11.80
C PRO A 128 24.82 -42.29 12.38
N ASP A 129 25.81 -41.57 11.81
CA ASP A 129 25.96 -40.15 12.04
C ASP A 129 24.78 -39.40 11.37
N THR A 130 24.39 -38.27 11.95
CA THR A 130 23.19 -37.53 11.48
C THR A 130 23.34 -37.11 10.04
N ASN A 131 22.31 -37.31 9.22
CA ASN A 131 22.28 -36.97 7.81
C ASN A 131 23.48 -37.57 7.03
N GLU A 132 23.83 -38.82 7.33
CA GLU A 132 24.84 -39.57 6.59
C GLU A 132 24.32 -40.92 6.12
N SER A 133 24.50 -41.19 4.84
CA SER A 133 24.09 -42.45 4.21
C SER A 133 25.20 -43.06 3.36
N GLY A 134 24.97 -44.29 2.93
CA GLY A 134 25.85 -45.03 2.03
C GLY A 134 25.20 -46.36 1.66
N PHE A 135 24.77 -46.52 0.39
CA PHE A 135 24.03 -47.68 -0.09
C PHE A 135 24.27 -47.99 -1.55
N ASP A 136 24.72 -49.20 -1.87
CA ASP A 136 25.16 -49.58 -3.23
C ASP A 136 24.08 -50.26 -4.09
N SER A 137 22.94 -50.60 -3.51
CA SER A 137 21.94 -51.45 -4.21
C SER A 137 21.15 -50.70 -5.31
N TYR A 138 21.28 -49.39 -5.43
CA TYR A 138 20.67 -48.63 -6.54
C TYR A 138 21.50 -48.67 -7.81
N GLY A 139 22.76 -49.16 -7.76
CA GLY A 139 23.65 -49.21 -8.92
C GLY A 139 24.59 -47.99 -9.02
N GLY A 140 25.43 -47.98 -10.02
CA GLY A 140 26.46 -46.94 -10.16
C GLY A 140 27.57 -47.10 -9.15
N GLU A 141 28.00 -46.02 -8.54
CA GLU A 141 28.99 -45.96 -7.48
C GLU A 141 28.38 -46.04 -6.07
N GLY A 142 27.05 -46.04 -5.98
CA GLY A 142 26.29 -45.98 -4.75
C GLY A 142 25.64 -44.61 -4.56
N VAL A 143 25.04 -44.36 -3.41
CA VAL A 143 24.41 -43.10 -3.01
C VAL A 143 24.86 -42.72 -1.60
N GLY A 144 24.75 -41.43 -1.27
CA GLY A 144 25.15 -40.86 -0.01
C GLY A 144 26.62 -40.51 0.07
N ASN A 145 27.04 -39.86 1.16
CA ASN A 145 28.41 -39.38 1.34
C ASN A 145 29.47 -40.50 1.48
N GLN A 146 29.08 -41.74 1.81
CA GLN A 146 29.92 -42.93 1.89
C GLN A 146 29.76 -43.84 0.65
N GLU A 147 28.99 -43.46 -0.32
CA GLU A 147 28.74 -44.12 -1.59
C GLU A 147 28.25 -45.60 -1.44
N ALA A 148 29.16 -46.57 -1.52
CA ALA A 148 28.76 -48.01 -1.59
C ALA A 148 28.44 -48.62 -0.22
N ASP A 149 29.38 -48.59 0.71
CA ASP A 149 29.27 -49.19 2.04
C ASP A 149 29.41 -48.08 3.11
N TYR A 150 28.39 -47.86 3.91
CA TYR A 150 28.42 -46.78 4.93
C TYR A 150 29.52 -47.03 5.96
N ALA A 151 29.55 -48.26 6.53
CA ALA A 151 30.52 -48.60 7.54
C ALA A 151 30.87 -50.09 7.54
N GLN A 152 32.01 -50.43 8.13
CA GLN A 152 32.42 -51.81 8.35
C GLN A 152 32.83 -52.01 9.80
N LEU A 153 32.26 -53.07 10.43
CA LEU A 153 32.55 -53.56 11.75
C LEU A 153 33.35 -54.86 11.67
N GLN A 154 34.52 -54.93 12.32
CA GLN A 154 35.25 -56.19 12.41
C GLN A 154 35.00 -56.83 13.76
N PHE A 155 34.80 -58.18 13.75
CA PHE A 155 34.51 -58.92 14.93
C PHE A 155 35.12 -60.33 14.87
N MET A 156 35.41 -60.92 16.04
CA MET A 156 35.78 -62.26 16.18
C MET A 156 34.66 -63.04 16.90
N PRO A 157 34.16 -64.13 16.33
CA PRO A 157 33.22 -64.96 17.04
C PRO A 157 33.94 -65.71 18.21
N THR A 158 33.27 -65.89 19.34
CA THR A 158 33.79 -66.53 20.49
C THR A 158 32.80 -67.56 21.06
N ASP A 159 33.35 -68.63 21.61
CA ASP A 159 32.67 -69.46 22.53
C ASP A 159 33.35 -69.41 23.92
N ALA A 160 32.95 -70.20 24.87
CA ALA A 160 33.54 -70.20 26.20
C ALA A 160 35.01 -70.62 26.24
N LEU A 161 35.57 -71.20 25.17
CA LEU A 161 36.87 -71.81 25.14
C LEU A 161 37.79 -71.33 24.01
N ASN A 162 37.20 -70.97 22.88
CA ASN A 162 37.91 -70.62 21.64
C ASN A 162 37.50 -69.27 21.07
N GLU A 163 38.38 -68.71 20.29
CA GLU A 163 38.13 -67.55 19.41
C GLU A 163 38.27 -67.95 17.94
N GLY A 164 37.32 -67.56 17.11
CA GLY A 164 37.32 -67.86 15.71
C GLY A 164 38.14 -66.84 14.88
N ALA A 165 38.09 -66.98 13.56
CA ALA A 165 38.75 -66.05 12.69
C ALA A 165 37.93 -64.73 12.61
N GLU A 166 38.64 -63.61 12.44
CA GLU A 166 38.01 -62.32 12.26
C GLU A 166 37.14 -62.26 10.97
N ALA A 167 35.97 -61.73 11.09
CA ALA A 167 35.00 -61.49 10.01
C ALA A 167 34.56 -60.02 9.97
N THR A 168 34.00 -59.61 8.87
CA THR A 168 33.54 -58.22 8.63
C THR A 168 32.00 -58.24 8.53
N LEU A 169 31.36 -57.32 9.24
CA LEU A 169 29.96 -56.96 9.03
C LEU A 169 29.93 -55.61 8.30
N THR A 170 29.50 -55.63 7.04
CA THR A 170 29.25 -54.44 6.25
C THR A 170 27.89 -53.87 6.63
N ILE A 171 27.84 -52.59 6.85
CA ILE A 171 26.65 -51.83 7.23
C ILE A 171 26.33 -50.83 6.12
N ASP A 172 25.19 -51.02 5.50
CA ASP A 172 24.65 -50.09 4.51
C ASP A 172 23.58 -49.24 5.17
N ILE A 173 23.59 -47.96 4.94
CA ILE A 173 22.58 -47.03 5.41
C ILE A 173 21.88 -46.44 4.21
N ARG A 174 20.57 -46.67 4.13
CA ARG A 174 19.73 -46.16 3.06
C ARG A 174 19.43 -44.72 3.33
N PRO A 175 19.59 -43.81 2.32
CA PRO A 175 19.17 -42.42 2.43
C PRO A 175 17.65 -42.31 2.56
N VAL A 176 17.18 -41.35 3.38
CA VAL A 176 15.78 -41.00 3.63
C VAL A 176 15.67 -39.46 3.51
N ALA A 177 14.73 -38.96 2.74
CA ALA A 177 14.57 -37.55 2.56
C ALA A 177 14.15 -36.84 3.85
N ASP A 178 14.88 -35.80 4.20
CA ASP A 178 14.58 -34.89 5.30
C ASP A 178 13.71 -33.71 4.87
N ALA A 179 12.85 -33.27 5.80
CA ALA A 179 12.02 -32.11 5.53
C ALA A 179 12.87 -30.83 5.37
N PRO A 180 12.87 -30.19 4.18
CA PRO A 180 13.66 -28.99 3.95
C PRO A 180 13.13 -27.80 4.74
N ALA A 181 13.96 -26.86 5.13
CA ALA A 181 13.47 -25.58 5.62
C ALA A 181 13.10 -24.69 4.44
N ILE A 182 11.99 -23.98 4.54
CA ILE A 182 11.55 -22.94 3.60
C ILE A 182 11.08 -21.73 4.36
N SER A 183 11.34 -20.53 3.82
CA SER A 183 10.79 -19.29 4.36
C SER A 183 10.34 -18.39 3.21
N VAL A 184 9.15 -17.82 3.35
CA VAL A 184 8.62 -16.74 2.52
C VAL A 184 8.29 -15.56 3.41
N SER A 185 8.76 -14.36 3.03
CA SER A 185 8.47 -13.12 3.75
C SER A 185 8.34 -11.96 2.79
N LEU A 186 7.67 -10.91 3.24
CA LEU A 186 7.60 -9.64 2.49
C LEU A 186 8.78 -8.76 2.89
N GLY A 187 9.37 -8.12 1.89
CA GLY A 187 10.33 -7.05 2.04
C GLY A 187 9.66 -5.67 1.89
N ASP A 188 10.44 -4.68 1.46
CA ASP A 188 9.98 -3.31 1.31
C ASP A 188 8.99 -3.14 0.16
N THR A 189 8.08 -2.16 0.29
CA THR A 189 7.28 -1.67 -0.84
C THR A 189 8.16 -0.77 -1.71
N LEU A 190 8.44 -1.21 -2.92
CA LEU A 190 9.36 -0.56 -3.85
C LEU A 190 8.72 0.57 -4.66
N GLU A 191 7.42 0.49 -4.90
CA GLU A 191 6.65 1.44 -5.70
C GLU A 191 5.18 1.36 -5.30
N SER A 192 4.51 2.50 -5.20
CA SER A 192 3.05 2.60 -5.08
C SER A 192 2.51 3.55 -6.13
N VAL A 193 1.45 3.17 -6.81
CA VAL A 193 0.78 3.99 -7.81
C VAL A 193 -0.70 4.02 -7.50
N ARG A 194 -1.28 5.20 -7.40
CA ARG A 194 -2.72 5.41 -7.17
C ARG A 194 -3.33 6.21 -8.32
N ALA A 195 -4.55 5.87 -8.70
CA ALA A 195 -5.35 6.58 -9.69
C ALA A 195 -6.83 6.36 -9.41
N SER A 196 -7.70 7.26 -9.85
CA SER A 196 -9.14 7.17 -9.65
C SER A 196 -9.86 6.94 -10.96
N VAL A 197 -10.87 6.06 -10.96
CA VAL A 197 -11.79 5.83 -12.07
C VAL A 197 -13.21 6.17 -11.62
N ILE A 198 -13.82 7.12 -12.31
CA ILE A 198 -15.21 7.52 -12.05
C ILE A 198 -16.13 6.71 -12.94
N THR A 199 -17.06 5.99 -12.36
CA THR A 199 -18.06 5.21 -13.09
C THR A 199 -19.45 5.74 -12.79
N VAL A 200 -20.22 6.11 -13.82
CA VAL A 200 -21.60 6.55 -13.69
C VAL A 200 -22.52 5.54 -14.34
N GLU A 201 -23.40 4.97 -13.56
CA GLU A 201 -24.43 4.05 -14.03
C GLU A 201 -25.80 4.70 -14.06
N HIS A 202 -26.46 4.66 -15.20
CA HIS A 202 -27.82 5.16 -15.34
C HIS A 202 -28.57 4.43 -16.46
N ASN A 203 -29.75 3.88 -16.14
CA ASN A 203 -30.63 3.20 -17.10
C ASN A 203 -29.97 2.10 -17.95
N GLY A 204 -29.02 1.36 -17.38
CA GLY A 204 -28.28 0.28 -18.05
C GLY A 204 -27.19 0.77 -19.02
N SER A 205 -26.77 2.00 -18.88
CA SER A 205 -25.59 2.59 -19.54
C SER A 205 -24.53 2.86 -18.48
N THR A 206 -23.30 2.48 -18.75
CA THR A 206 -22.13 2.72 -17.90
C THR A 206 -21.20 3.69 -18.60
N ILE A 207 -20.86 4.81 -17.93
CA ILE A 207 -19.89 5.80 -18.42
C ILE A 207 -18.70 5.70 -17.48
N THR A 208 -17.53 5.42 -18.02
CA THR A 208 -16.28 5.32 -17.25
C THR A 208 -15.33 6.43 -17.69
N ILE A 209 -14.79 7.14 -16.71
CA ILE A 209 -13.86 8.24 -16.88
C ILE A 209 -12.59 7.87 -16.12
N GLU A 210 -11.47 7.78 -16.83
CA GLU A 210 -10.14 7.52 -16.28
C GLU A 210 -9.21 8.63 -16.78
N GLY A 211 -8.87 9.56 -15.92
CA GLY A 211 -8.15 10.77 -16.31
C GLY A 211 -8.85 11.51 -17.46
N THR A 212 -8.20 11.60 -18.62
CA THR A 212 -8.76 12.22 -19.84
C THR A 212 -9.51 11.26 -20.74
N ASP A 213 -9.50 9.96 -20.43
CA ASP A 213 -10.13 8.93 -21.25
C ASP A 213 -11.55 8.63 -20.77
N ILE A 214 -12.50 8.83 -21.66
CA ILE A 214 -13.91 8.58 -21.41
C ILE A 214 -14.35 7.43 -22.30
N SER A 215 -14.89 6.38 -21.71
CA SER A 215 -15.52 5.26 -22.39
C SER A 215 -16.98 5.13 -21.95
N ALA A 216 -17.79 4.47 -22.75
CA ALA A 216 -19.19 4.25 -22.42
C ALA A 216 -19.67 2.92 -22.98
N GLU A 217 -20.20 2.05 -22.12
CA GLU A 217 -20.77 0.74 -22.45
C GLU A 217 -22.28 0.75 -22.31
N GLY A 218 -22.98 -0.13 -23.03
CA GLY A 218 -24.44 -0.22 -23.02
C GLY A 218 -25.13 0.93 -23.77
N ILE A 219 -24.40 1.88 -24.33
CA ILE A 219 -24.94 2.96 -25.14
C ILE A 219 -24.76 2.66 -26.63
N SER A 220 -25.74 3.11 -27.45
CA SER A 220 -25.67 3.01 -28.91
C SER A 220 -25.13 4.30 -29.55
N GLY A 221 -24.59 5.23 -28.76
CA GLY A 221 -24.07 6.54 -29.14
C GLY A 221 -22.55 6.61 -29.16
N GLU A 222 -22.03 7.82 -29.26
CA GLU A 222 -20.60 8.13 -29.35
C GLU A 222 -20.16 9.04 -28.20
N VAL A 223 -18.90 8.93 -27.78
CA VAL A 223 -18.25 9.96 -26.93
C VAL A 223 -17.74 11.07 -27.85
N ILE A 224 -18.28 12.27 -27.72
CA ILE A 224 -17.99 13.43 -28.55
C ILE A 224 -17.00 14.33 -27.82
N LYS A 225 -15.74 14.36 -28.28
CA LYS A 225 -14.64 15.18 -27.71
C LYS A 225 -14.28 16.36 -28.62
N PRO A 226 -13.74 17.48 -28.08
CA PRO A 226 -13.12 18.55 -28.88
C PRO A 226 -11.91 18.03 -29.70
N PRO A 227 -11.53 18.71 -30.84
CA PRO A 227 -12.20 19.85 -31.45
C PRO A 227 -13.40 19.42 -32.26
N PHE A 228 -14.50 20.16 -32.11
CA PHE A 228 -15.74 19.91 -32.83
C PHE A 228 -15.67 20.38 -34.29
N SER A 229 -16.04 19.57 -35.25
CA SER A 229 -15.87 19.87 -36.67
C SER A 229 -16.80 20.94 -37.23
N ASP A 230 -17.88 21.30 -36.54
CA ASP A 230 -18.88 22.28 -36.95
C ASP A 230 -19.26 23.17 -35.77
N GLY A 231 -19.20 24.48 -35.88
CA GLY A 231 -19.51 25.47 -34.87
C GLY A 231 -20.93 25.45 -34.26
N ASN A 232 -21.67 24.36 -34.46
CA ASN A 232 -22.89 24.03 -33.76
C ASN A 232 -22.81 22.55 -33.36
N LEU A 233 -22.66 22.27 -32.07
CA LEU A 233 -22.99 20.96 -31.54
C LEU A 233 -24.51 20.76 -31.62
N ASN A 234 -24.94 20.29 -32.73
CA ASN A 234 -26.24 19.68 -32.94
C ASN A 234 -26.01 18.21 -33.17
N PRO A 235 -25.99 17.38 -32.10
CA PRO A 235 -25.98 15.93 -32.24
C PRO A 235 -27.13 15.42 -33.12
N GLY A 236 -28.21 16.18 -33.16
CA GLY A 236 -29.41 15.86 -33.95
C GLY A 236 -29.38 16.19 -35.46
N SER A 237 -28.31 16.82 -36.05
CA SER A 237 -28.38 17.26 -37.45
C SER A 237 -27.38 16.62 -38.40
N ALA A 238 -26.32 15.98 -37.96
CA ALA A 238 -25.32 15.37 -38.86
C ALA A 238 -25.20 13.85 -38.77
N ASN A 239 -25.43 13.28 -37.61
CA ASN A 239 -25.50 11.82 -37.42
C ASN A 239 -26.55 11.51 -36.35
N ASN A 240 -27.80 11.49 -36.73
CA ASN A 240 -28.91 11.11 -35.88
C ASN A 240 -28.79 9.61 -35.49
N THR A 241 -27.83 9.32 -34.64
CA THR A 241 -27.79 8.05 -33.91
C THR A 241 -28.82 8.21 -32.80
N SER A 242 -29.88 7.42 -32.82
CA SER A 242 -30.88 7.34 -31.75
C SER A 242 -30.28 6.72 -30.48
N GLY A 243 -29.01 7.03 -30.19
CA GLY A 243 -28.22 6.52 -29.08
C GLY A 243 -28.02 7.51 -27.95
N VAL A 244 -27.49 7.07 -26.85
CA VAL A 244 -27.02 7.90 -25.73
C VAL A 244 -25.63 8.40 -26.07
N ASP A 245 -25.43 9.71 -26.19
CA ASP A 245 -24.15 10.31 -26.47
C ASP A 245 -23.60 10.98 -25.18
N VAL A 246 -22.27 10.93 -25.00
CA VAL A 246 -21.57 11.70 -23.95
C VAL A 246 -20.85 12.86 -24.64
N ILE A 247 -21.23 14.07 -24.32
CA ILE A 247 -20.64 15.30 -24.88
C ILE A 247 -19.62 15.81 -23.87
N ALA A 248 -18.35 15.51 -24.10
CA ALA A 248 -17.27 15.92 -23.21
C ALA A 248 -16.86 17.36 -23.54
N LEU A 249 -17.07 18.27 -22.62
CA LEU A 249 -16.57 19.63 -22.66
C LEU A 249 -15.24 19.69 -21.91
N THR A 250 -14.21 19.13 -22.51
CA THR A 250 -12.84 19.16 -22.00
C THR A 250 -12.08 20.32 -22.64
N GLY A 251 -11.37 21.12 -21.83
CA GLY A 251 -10.57 22.24 -22.28
C GLY A 251 -11.20 23.61 -22.02
N ASP A 252 -10.58 24.64 -22.53
CA ASP A 252 -10.94 26.05 -22.32
C ASP A 252 -12.35 26.36 -22.85
N PHE A 253 -13.27 26.65 -21.93
CA PHE A 253 -14.67 26.90 -22.21
C PHE A 253 -14.84 28.16 -23.04
N ASP A 254 -13.97 29.14 -22.88
CA ASP A 254 -13.94 30.35 -23.70
C ASP A 254 -13.55 30.06 -25.16
N LYS A 255 -12.57 29.19 -25.40
CA LYS A 255 -12.21 28.77 -26.77
C LYS A 255 -13.31 27.94 -27.43
N LEU A 256 -14.10 27.20 -26.66
CA LEU A 256 -15.26 26.47 -27.17
C LEU A 256 -16.36 27.44 -27.64
N VAL A 257 -16.55 28.56 -26.97
CA VAL A 257 -17.63 29.51 -27.25
C VAL A 257 -17.18 30.65 -28.18
N ASN A 258 -15.98 31.22 -27.97
CA ASN A 258 -15.50 32.39 -28.71
C ASN A 258 -14.50 32.08 -29.82
N GLY A 259 -14.06 30.86 -29.96
CA GLY A 259 -13.16 30.41 -31.02
C GLY A 259 -13.84 30.36 -32.40
N SER A 260 -13.06 30.03 -33.44
CA SER A 260 -13.56 29.91 -34.84
C SER A 260 -14.64 28.81 -35.03
N GLN A 261 -14.96 28.06 -33.96
CA GLN A 261 -15.96 26.98 -33.92
C GLN A 261 -16.85 27.12 -32.67
N ALA A 262 -17.38 28.29 -32.39
CA ALA A 262 -18.15 28.59 -31.20
C ALA A 262 -19.34 27.64 -30.98
N VAL A 263 -19.39 27.05 -29.79
CA VAL A 263 -20.54 26.24 -29.30
C VAL A 263 -21.43 27.15 -28.46
N ASN A 264 -22.54 27.62 -29.02
CA ASN A 264 -23.49 28.47 -28.29
C ASN A 264 -24.65 27.69 -27.66
N SER A 265 -24.86 26.43 -28.06
CA SER A 265 -25.88 25.59 -27.51
C SER A 265 -25.61 24.11 -27.78
N ILE A 266 -25.94 23.29 -26.85
CA ILE A 266 -25.99 21.85 -26.95
C ILE A 266 -27.45 21.44 -27.07
N ASN A 267 -27.81 20.66 -28.10
CA ASN A 267 -29.15 20.14 -28.26
C ASN A 267 -29.11 18.61 -28.24
N GLY A 268 -29.32 18.04 -27.09
CA GLY A 268 -29.45 16.60 -26.89
C GLY A 268 -30.76 16.00 -27.40
N ASP A 269 -30.92 14.72 -27.31
CA ASP A 269 -32.11 13.96 -27.74
C ASP A 269 -32.86 13.29 -26.57
N ASP A 270 -32.76 13.81 -25.35
CA ASP A 270 -33.31 13.29 -24.09
C ASP A 270 -32.59 12.05 -23.50
N LYS A 271 -31.41 11.75 -24.03
CA LYS A 271 -30.59 10.62 -23.56
C LYS A 271 -29.11 11.02 -23.37
N ASP A 272 -28.74 12.19 -23.85
CA ASP A 272 -27.36 12.62 -23.91
C ASP A 272 -26.91 13.21 -22.57
N TYR A 273 -25.67 12.95 -22.20
CA TYR A 273 -25.02 13.51 -21.03
C TYR A 273 -23.99 14.56 -21.44
N VAL A 274 -23.80 15.54 -20.58
CA VAL A 274 -22.69 16.50 -20.70
C VAL A 274 -21.68 16.17 -19.63
N TYR A 275 -20.45 15.92 -20.00
CA TYR A 275 -19.31 15.79 -19.08
C TYR A 275 -18.55 17.10 -19.05
N LEU A 276 -18.29 17.62 -17.87
CA LEU A 276 -17.52 18.80 -17.55
C LEU A 276 -16.27 18.36 -16.78
N ASN A 277 -15.10 18.69 -17.24
CA ASN A 277 -13.83 18.16 -16.70
C ASN A 277 -13.35 18.79 -15.38
N LYS A 278 -14.06 19.76 -14.86
CA LYS A 278 -13.81 20.39 -13.56
C LYS A 278 -14.86 19.98 -12.53
N PRO A 279 -14.59 20.23 -11.24
CA PRO A 279 -15.55 20.00 -10.15
C PRO A 279 -16.87 20.75 -10.33
N LEU A 280 -17.91 20.28 -9.65
CA LEU A 280 -19.22 20.91 -9.62
C LEU A 280 -19.15 22.41 -9.29
N THR A 281 -18.27 22.79 -8.37
CA THR A 281 -18.09 24.18 -7.91
C THR A 281 -17.60 25.14 -9.00
N SER A 282 -16.98 24.61 -10.05
CA SER A 282 -16.50 25.42 -11.19
C SER A 282 -17.61 25.85 -12.15
N TYR A 283 -18.82 25.37 -11.99
CA TYR A 283 -19.91 25.64 -12.92
C TYR A 283 -21.20 26.06 -12.21
N ALA A 284 -21.89 27.07 -12.74
CA ALA A 284 -23.28 27.32 -12.41
C ALA A 284 -24.18 26.59 -13.41
N VAL A 285 -24.66 25.43 -13.03
CA VAL A 285 -25.57 24.63 -13.83
C VAL A 285 -27.02 24.91 -13.39
N ASN A 286 -27.82 25.46 -14.27
CA ASN A 286 -29.22 25.73 -14.03
C ASN A 286 -30.08 24.95 -15.02
N LEU A 287 -30.44 23.73 -14.64
CA LEU A 287 -31.39 22.91 -15.38
C LEU A 287 -32.81 23.26 -14.93
N GLY A 288 -33.68 23.54 -15.89
CA GLY A 288 -35.09 23.82 -15.63
C GLY A 288 -35.86 22.57 -15.21
N GLU A 289 -37.20 22.70 -15.09
CA GLU A 289 -38.04 21.55 -14.83
C GLU A 289 -37.93 20.50 -15.97
N GLN A 290 -37.87 19.24 -15.60
CA GLN A 290 -37.85 18.14 -16.57
C GLN A 290 -39.13 18.13 -17.42
N HIS A 291 -38.97 18.10 -18.71
CA HIS A 291 -40.09 17.90 -19.62
C HIS A 291 -40.68 16.49 -19.44
N GLN A 292 -42.01 16.32 -19.46
CA GLN A 292 -42.67 15.02 -19.22
C GLN A 292 -42.06 13.92 -20.11
N ASN A 293 -41.24 13.04 -19.50
CA ASN A 293 -40.45 11.96 -20.14
C ASN A 293 -39.39 12.41 -21.13
N SER A 294 -38.85 13.64 -21.03
CA SER A 294 -37.79 14.22 -21.85
C SER A 294 -36.68 14.73 -20.98
N GLY A 295 -35.54 15.09 -21.57
CA GLY A 295 -34.40 15.66 -20.87
C GLY A 295 -34.66 17.05 -20.29
N TYR A 296 -33.63 17.66 -19.76
CA TYR A 296 -33.61 19.00 -19.17
C TYR A 296 -33.17 20.04 -20.21
N ASP A 297 -33.81 21.20 -20.17
CA ASP A 297 -33.31 22.41 -20.83
C ASP A 297 -32.72 23.34 -19.75
N GLY A 298 -31.63 24.00 -20.09
CA GLY A 298 -31.03 24.92 -19.12
C GLY A 298 -29.79 25.63 -19.63
N THR A 299 -28.92 26.00 -18.71
CA THR A 299 -27.66 26.67 -19.01
C THR A 299 -26.58 26.10 -18.13
N ILE A 300 -25.37 25.99 -18.68
CA ILE A 300 -24.12 25.74 -18.00
C ILE A 300 -23.28 26.99 -18.14
N THR A 301 -22.90 27.59 -17.04
CA THR A 301 -22.01 28.76 -17.02
C THR A 301 -20.72 28.34 -16.33
N ASP A 302 -19.61 28.43 -17.01
CA ASP A 302 -18.29 28.35 -16.42
C ASP A 302 -18.08 29.61 -15.58
N LEU A 303 -17.89 29.44 -14.29
CA LEU A 303 -17.82 30.53 -13.32
C LEU A 303 -16.52 31.31 -13.47
N ALA A 304 -15.45 30.69 -13.90
CA ALA A 304 -14.16 31.34 -14.11
C ALA A 304 -14.18 32.28 -15.33
N THR A 305 -14.84 31.87 -16.41
CA THR A 305 -14.87 32.67 -17.65
C THR A 305 -16.15 33.49 -17.81
N GLY A 306 -17.16 33.21 -17.02
CA GLY A 306 -18.51 33.78 -17.16
C GLY A 306 -19.23 33.37 -18.44
N VAL A 307 -18.66 32.42 -19.17
CA VAL A 307 -19.21 31.94 -20.44
C VAL A 307 -20.34 31.00 -20.21
N THR A 308 -21.46 31.23 -20.84
CA THR A 308 -22.69 30.42 -20.68
C THR A 308 -23.03 29.70 -21.97
N ILE A 309 -23.22 28.37 -21.86
CA ILE A 309 -23.74 27.53 -22.92
C ILE A 309 -25.17 27.13 -22.59
N SER A 310 -26.08 27.25 -23.57
CA SER A 310 -27.44 26.74 -23.42
C SER A 310 -27.47 25.24 -23.70
N VAL A 311 -28.05 24.48 -22.82
CA VAL A 311 -28.30 23.03 -23.02
C VAL A 311 -29.80 22.82 -23.23
N ASN A 312 -30.13 21.98 -24.17
CA ASN A 312 -31.54 21.67 -24.48
C ASN A 312 -31.65 20.15 -24.57
N ASN A 313 -32.60 19.61 -23.85
CA ASN A 313 -32.98 18.20 -23.89
C ASN A 313 -31.85 17.23 -23.57
N ILE A 314 -30.98 17.57 -22.60
CA ILE A 314 -29.93 16.68 -22.07
C ILE A 314 -30.49 15.84 -20.90
N ARG A 315 -29.86 14.64 -20.67
CA ARG A 315 -30.25 13.74 -19.59
C ARG A 315 -29.67 14.17 -18.24
N GLY A 316 -28.47 14.69 -18.23
CA GLY A 316 -27.79 15.13 -17.01
C GLY A 316 -26.40 15.67 -17.29
N VAL A 317 -25.73 16.06 -16.22
CA VAL A 317 -24.36 16.58 -16.23
C VAL A 317 -23.51 15.74 -15.27
N ILE A 318 -22.31 15.39 -15.68
CA ILE A 318 -21.29 14.67 -14.92
C ILE A 318 -20.08 15.60 -14.79
N TYR A 319 -19.51 15.72 -13.61
CA TYR A 319 -18.39 16.61 -13.31
C TYR A 319 -17.09 15.83 -13.17
N GLY A 320 -15.95 16.52 -13.22
CA GLY A 320 -14.62 15.93 -13.15
C GLY A 320 -14.26 15.35 -11.77
N ASP A 321 -14.93 15.80 -10.73
CA ASP A 321 -14.83 15.30 -9.35
C ASP A 321 -15.72 14.06 -9.07
N GLY A 322 -16.43 13.58 -10.07
CA GLY A 322 -17.39 12.47 -9.91
C GLY A 322 -18.77 12.92 -9.45
N SER A 323 -18.94 14.18 -9.00
CA SER A 323 -20.26 14.70 -8.68
C SER A 323 -21.17 14.70 -9.92
N THR A 324 -22.47 14.59 -9.72
CA THR A 324 -23.41 14.48 -10.83
C THR A 324 -24.66 15.30 -10.59
N MET A 325 -25.17 15.90 -11.64
CA MET A 325 -26.52 16.46 -11.66
C MET A 325 -27.39 15.56 -12.54
N LEU A 326 -27.78 14.43 -11.97
CA LEU A 326 -28.52 13.35 -12.61
C LEU A 326 -29.86 13.13 -11.93
N PRO A 327 -30.81 12.44 -12.58
CA PRO A 327 -31.96 11.91 -11.88
C PRO A 327 -31.57 11.00 -10.71
N SER A 328 -32.42 10.92 -9.70
CA SER A 328 -32.21 10.12 -8.47
C SER A 328 -32.05 8.60 -8.70
N ASP A 329 -32.13 8.12 -9.93
CA ASP A 329 -31.94 6.73 -10.35
C ASP A 329 -30.57 6.50 -11.03
N ALA A 330 -29.65 7.43 -10.91
CA ALA A 330 -28.26 7.29 -11.37
C ALA A 330 -27.35 7.03 -10.17
N THR A 331 -26.37 6.16 -10.36
CA THR A 331 -25.35 5.84 -9.35
C THR A 331 -24.00 6.30 -9.88
N THR A 332 -23.23 6.98 -9.04
CA THR A 332 -21.83 7.32 -9.32
C THR A 332 -20.96 6.54 -8.36
N THR A 333 -19.95 5.89 -8.90
CA THR A 333 -18.93 5.17 -8.14
C THR A 333 -17.56 5.72 -8.51
N ILE A 334 -16.78 6.09 -7.52
CA ILE A 334 -15.37 6.44 -7.69
C ILE A 334 -14.58 5.24 -7.18
N THR A 335 -13.82 4.62 -8.07
CA THR A 335 -12.98 3.47 -7.73
C THR A 335 -11.53 3.87 -7.76
N GLN A 336 -10.83 3.70 -6.67
CA GLN A 336 -9.38 3.83 -6.66
C GLN A 336 -8.77 2.69 -7.48
N THR A 337 -7.80 3.01 -8.30
CA THR A 337 -7.04 2.05 -9.09
C THR A 337 -5.55 2.32 -8.90
N GLY A 338 -4.74 1.34 -9.18
CA GLY A 338 -3.30 1.46 -9.01
C GLY A 338 -2.70 0.12 -8.61
N TYR A 339 -1.51 0.14 -8.07
CA TYR A 339 -0.83 -1.06 -7.62
C TYR A 339 0.31 -0.73 -6.67
N ASP A 340 0.66 -1.70 -5.84
CA ASP A 340 1.88 -1.72 -5.06
C ASP A 340 2.86 -2.73 -5.64
N VAL A 341 4.15 -2.38 -5.60
CA VAL A 341 5.25 -3.27 -5.98
C VAL A 341 6.01 -3.63 -4.71
N ILE A 342 5.85 -4.87 -4.26
CA ILE A 342 6.36 -5.37 -2.99
C ILE A 342 7.48 -6.36 -3.26
N GLU A 343 8.56 -6.31 -2.47
CA GLU A 343 9.61 -7.32 -2.50
C GLU A 343 9.16 -8.59 -1.77
N VAL A 344 9.36 -9.77 -2.36
CA VAL A 344 9.12 -11.06 -1.74
C VAL A 344 10.46 -11.77 -1.59
N GLU A 345 10.82 -12.12 -0.38
CA GLU A 345 12.05 -12.84 -0.06
C GLU A 345 11.77 -14.32 0.17
N LEU A 346 12.51 -15.17 -0.53
CA LEU A 346 12.44 -16.62 -0.40
C LEU A 346 13.80 -17.18 0.02
N SER A 347 13.79 -18.14 0.93
CA SER A 347 14.96 -18.94 1.24
C SER A 347 14.58 -20.41 1.41
N THR A 348 15.50 -21.30 1.04
CA THR A 348 15.34 -22.74 1.25
C THR A 348 16.65 -23.33 1.75
N LEU A 349 16.60 -24.32 2.61
CA LEU A 349 17.76 -24.99 3.14
C LEU A 349 17.51 -26.48 3.13
N LEU A 350 18.45 -27.25 2.52
CA LEU A 350 18.51 -28.69 2.68
C LEU A 350 18.84 -29.02 4.15
N ALA A 351 18.17 -30.01 4.70
CA ALA A 351 18.48 -30.50 6.01
C ALA A 351 19.70 -31.42 5.96
N ASP A 352 19.81 -32.18 4.89
CA ASP A 352 20.94 -33.05 4.60
C ASP A 352 21.86 -32.48 3.52
N GLU A 353 23.19 -32.51 3.77
CA GLU A 353 24.25 -32.04 2.86
C GLU A 353 25.14 -33.20 2.39
N ASP A 354 24.72 -34.47 2.52
CA ASP A 354 25.50 -35.64 2.12
C ASP A 354 25.71 -35.74 0.59
N GLY A 355 24.91 -34.99 -0.17
CA GLY A 355 24.95 -34.87 -1.62
C GLY A 355 24.00 -35.78 -2.36
N SER A 356 23.18 -36.56 -1.66
CA SER A 356 22.12 -37.42 -2.23
C SER A 356 20.78 -36.66 -2.35
N GLU A 357 20.56 -35.61 -1.54
CA GLU A 357 19.36 -34.80 -1.57
C GLU A 357 19.41 -33.64 -2.60
N VAL A 358 18.26 -33.39 -3.20
CA VAL A 358 18.05 -32.21 -4.08
C VAL A 358 16.71 -31.57 -3.79
N LEU A 359 16.66 -30.22 -3.82
CA LEU A 359 15.44 -29.45 -3.72
C LEU A 359 14.73 -29.35 -5.06
N SER A 360 13.42 -29.43 -5.03
CA SER A 360 12.57 -29.12 -6.18
C SER A 360 12.59 -27.62 -6.52
N ASP A 361 11.94 -27.26 -7.63
CA ASP A 361 11.45 -25.90 -7.84
C ASP A 361 10.49 -25.51 -6.72
N ILE A 362 10.47 -24.20 -6.34
CA ILE A 362 9.52 -23.69 -5.34
C ILE A 362 8.19 -23.40 -6.03
N VAL A 363 7.10 -23.82 -5.43
CA VAL A 363 5.73 -23.53 -5.92
C VAL A 363 5.09 -22.50 -4.99
N LEU A 364 4.64 -21.37 -5.56
CA LEU A 364 3.89 -20.35 -4.83
C LEU A 364 2.41 -20.44 -5.23
N THR A 365 1.54 -20.53 -4.22
CA THR A 365 0.07 -20.64 -4.38
C THR A 365 -0.66 -19.54 -3.59
N ASP A 366 -1.98 -19.56 -3.69
CA ASP A 366 -2.92 -18.66 -3.00
C ASP A 366 -2.86 -17.19 -3.46
N ILE A 367 -2.12 -16.93 -4.53
CA ILE A 367 -1.95 -15.61 -5.13
C ILE A 367 -3.14 -15.29 -6.05
N PRO A 368 -3.88 -14.21 -5.80
CA PRO A 368 -5.07 -13.83 -6.56
C PRO A 368 -4.80 -13.51 -8.03
N ALA A 369 -5.84 -13.67 -8.85
CA ALA A 369 -5.77 -13.25 -10.25
C ALA A 369 -5.60 -11.73 -10.35
N GLY A 370 -4.62 -11.29 -11.15
CA GLY A 370 -4.29 -9.86 -11.29
C GLY A 370 -2.97 -9.49 -10.62
N VAL A 371 -2.53 -10.25 -9.62
CA VAL A 371 -1.20 -10.11 -9.04
C VAL A 371 -0.16 -10.68 -10.00
N GLU A 372 0.93 -9.95 -10.21
CA GLU A 372 2.03 -10.34 -11.09
C GLU A 372 3.32 -10.52 -10.30
N LEU A 373 3.95 -11.71 -10.39
CA LEU A 373 5.29 -11.94 -9.87
C LEU A 373 6.33 -11.85 -10.97
N THR A 374 7.46 -11.22 -10.65
CA THR A 374 8.62 -11.13 -11.54
C THR A 374 9.90 -11.40 -10.75
N GLY A 375 10.91 -11.96 -11.43
CA GLY A 375 12.19 -12.30 -10.81
C GLY A 375 12.91 -13.37 -11.59
N GLU A 376 14.11 -13.75 -11.12
CA GLU A 376 14.90 -14.79 -11.77
C GLU A 376 14.21 -16.17 -11.58
N GLY A 377 13.94 -16.85 -12.68
CA GLY A 377 13.35 -18.18 -12.67
C GLY A 377 11.84 -18.23 -12.43
N VAL A 378 11.14 -17.09 -12.29
CA VAL A 378 9.71 -17.03 -12.03
C VAL A 378 8.91 -17.31 -13.29
N VAL A 379 7.95 -18.24 -13.22
CA VAL A 379 7.07 -18.63 -14.33
C VAL A 379 5.63 -18.88 -13.83
N SER A 380 4.68 -18.12 -14.36
CA SER A 380 3.25 -18.37 -14.06
C SER A 380 2.75 -19.67 -14.68
N GLN A 381 1.90 -20.38 -13.95
CA GLN A 381 1.30 -21.65 -14.38
C GLN A 381 -0.16 -21.47 -14.79
N SER A 382 -0.68 -22.40 -15.58
CA SER A 382 -2.05 -22.34 -16.07
C SER A 382 -3.13 -22.62 -15.02
N ASP A 383 -2.75 -23.09 -13.85
CA ASP A 383 -3.62 -23.35 -12.69
C ASP A 383 -3.66 -22.20 -11.68
N GLY A 384 -2.96 -21.11 -11.97
CA GLY A 384 -2.88 -19.92 -11.11
C GLY A 384 -1.67 -19.93 -10.16
N SER A 385 -0.93 -21.03 -10.05
CA SER A 385 0.30 -21.08 -9.26
C SER A 385 1.48 -20.41 -9.99
N TRP A 386 2.53 -20.12 -9.25
CA TRP A 386 3.79 -19.59 -9.78
C TRP A 386 4.92 -20.56 -9.44
N LEU A 387 5.78 -20.81 -10.39
CA LEU A 387 6.94 -21.68 -10.23
C LEU A 387 8.21 -20.81 -10.19
N VAL A 388 9.03 -21.02 -9.17
CA VAL A 388 10.37 -20.43 -9.05
C VAL A 388 11.38 -21.55 -9.26
N THR A 389 12.08 -21.52 -10.40
CA THR A 389 12.95 -22.63 -10.80
C THR A 389 14.23 -22.69 -9.96
N ASN A 390 14.57 -23.87 -9.48
CA ASN A 390 15.82 -24.20 -8.79
C ASN A 390 16.63 -25.22 -9.63
N PRO A 391 17.35 -24.79 -10.67
CA PRO A 391 17.95 -25.72 -11.64
C PRO A 391 19.12 -26.54 -11.08
N THR A 392 19.70 -26.16 -9.95
CA THR A 392 20.80 -26.89 -9.30
C THR A 392 20.30 -27.86 -8.26
N GLY A 393 19.12 -27.63 -7.68
CA GLY A 393 18.61 -28.38 -6.57
C GLY A 393 19.27 -28.07 -5.24
N ASP A 394 20.11 -27.02 -5.18
CA ASP A 394 20.82 -26.61 -3.97
C ASP A 394 19.94 -25.72 -3.07
N SER A 395 20.37 -25.50 -1.83
CA SER A 395 19.81 -24.49 -0.93
C SER A 395 19.88 -23.09 -1.52
N ILE A 396 18.86 -22.26 -1.25
CA ILE A 396 18.78 -20.86 -1.68
C ILE A 396 18.87 -20.00 -0.41
N ASP A 397 19.98 -19.28 -0.20
CA ASP A 397 20.17 -18.44 0.98
C ASP A 397 19.16 -17.26 1.01
N GLN A 398 18.99 -16.56 -0.10
CA GLN A 398 18.07 -15.46 -0.28
C GLN A 398 17.79 -15.24 -1.76
N LEU A 399 16.53 -15.31 -2.14
CA LEU A 399 16.06 -14.95 -3.47
C LEU A 399 15.03 -13.83 -3.33
N LYS A 400 15.26 -12.72 -4.01
CA LYS A 400 14.34 -11.59 -4.03
C LYS A 400 13.52 -11.60 -5.31
N LEU A 401 12.22 -11.61 -5.14
CA LEU A 401 11.25 -11.47 -6.22
C LEU A 401 10.53 -10.12 -6.06
N THR A 402 9.87 -9.69 -7.10
CA THR A 402 9.04 -8.50 -7.09
C THR A 402 7.60 -8.89 -7.40
N MET A 403 6.70 -8.50 -6.53
CA MET A 403 5.26 -8.76 -6.66
C MET A 403 4.54 -7.44 -6.91
N LYS A 404 3.75 -7.37 -7.99
CA LYS A 404 2.90 -6.22 -8.30
C LYS A 404 1.46 -6.57 -7.94
N VAL A 405 0.91 -5.87 -6.94
CA VAL A 405 -0.40 -6.10 -6.34
C VAL A 405 -1.33 -4.95 -6.69
N PRO A 406 -2.41 -5.14 -7.46
CA PRO A 406 -3.43 -4.10 -7.66
C PRO A 406 -4.13 -3.74 -6.35
N VAL A 407 -4.40 -2.45 -6.12
CA VAL A 407 -5.05 -1.95 -4.89
C VAL A 407 -6.47 -2.48 -4.64
N ASN A 408 -7.08 -3.11 -5.63
CA ASN A 408 -8.42 -3.70 -5.53
C ASN A 408 -8.40 -5.23 -5.37
N VAL A 409 -7.31 -5.80 -4.89
CA VAL A 409 -7.19 -7.27 -4.70
C VAL A 409 -7.60 -7.68 -3.28
N GLY A 410 -7.46 -6.80 -2.29
CA GLY A 410 -7.67 -7.13 -0.89
C GLY A 410 -6.52 -7.96 -0.29
N ALA A 411 -6.62 -8.28 0.99
CA ALA A 411 -5.64 -9.12 1.68
C ALA A 411 -5.65 -10.56 1.16
N PHE A 412 -4.49 -11.20 1.11
CA PHE A 412 -4.34 -12.59 0.69
C PHE A 412 -3.07 -13.22 1.26
N ASP A 413 -2.99 -14.53 1.20
CA ASP A 413 -1.80 -15.27 1.62
C ASP A 413 -0.93 -15.66 0.42
N ILE A 414 0.38 -15.78 0.65
CA ILE A 414 1.30 -16.46 -0.25
C ILE A 414 1.81 -17.71 0.44
N THR A 415 1.54 -18.87 -0.12
CA THR A 415 2.07 -20.14 0.38
C THR A 415 3.19 -20.62 -0.53
N ALA A 416 4.39 -20.77 0.04
CA ALA A 416 5.55 -21.32 -0.64
C ALA A 416 5.73 -22.79 -0.28
N THR A 417 5.95 -23.65 -1.25
CA THR A 417 6.13 -25.10 -1.10
C THR A 417 7.41 -25.55 -1.79
N VAL A 418 8.24 -26.32 -1.08
CA VAL A 418 9.43 -26.96 -1.64
C VAL A 418 9.48 -28.42 -1.20
N THR A 419 10.00 -29.29 -2.05
CA THR A 419 10.19 -30.72 -1.77
C THR A 419 11.67 -31.05 -1.83
N SER A 420 12.19 -31.69 -0.80
CA SER A 420 13.47 -32.38 -0.83
C SER A 420 13.28 -33.80 -1.36
N SER A 421 14.23 -34.28 -2.11
CA SER A 421 14.18 -35.64 -2.67
C SER A 421 15.55 -36.26 -2.64
N GLU A 422 15.59 -37.48 -2.08
CA GLU A 422 16.70 -38.39 -2.22
C GLU A 422 16.77 -38.93 -3.63
N VAL A 423 17.91 -38.80 -4.30
CA VAL A 423 18.04 -39.17 -5.71
C VAL A 423 19.31 -39.97 -5.97
N TYR A 424 19.21 -40.84 -6.96
CA TYR A 424 20.39 -41.57 -7.50
C TYR A 424 20.39 -41.52 -9.02
N GLU A 425 21.56 -41.69 -9.60
CA GLU A 425 21.72 -41.83 -11.06
C GLU A 425 21.67 -43.28 -11.45
N ASP A 426 20.68 -43.67 -12.26
CA ASP A 426 20.58 -45.07 -12.74
C ASP A 426 21.66 -45.36 -13.82
N ALA A 427 21.84 -46.63 -14.13
CA ALA A 427 22.84 -47.11 -15.08
C ALA A 427 22.67 -46.54 -16.51
N ALA A 428 21.58 -45.84 -16.79
CA ALA A 428 21.31 -45.18 -18.06
C ALA A 428 21.59 -43.66 -17.99
N GLY A 429 22.03 -43.17 -16.84
CA GLY A 429 22.27 -41.73 -16.57
C GLY A 429 20.98 -40.95 -16.29
N GLY A 430 19.93 -41.63 -15.82
CA GLY A 430 18.67 -41.00 -15.42
C GLY A 430 18.59 -40.85 -13.90
N GLN A 431 18.28 -39.65 -13.42
CA GLN A 431 18.02 -39.43 -12.01
C GLN A 431 16.70 -40.09 -11.59
N GLN A 432 16.73 -40.79 -10.49
CA GLN A 432 15.59 -41.53 -9.94
C GLN A 432 15.41 -41.04 -8.48
N VAL A 433 14.17 -40.92 -8.04
CA VAL A 433 13.82 -40.52 -6.66
C VAL A 433 13.67 -41.77 -5.80
N ILE A 434 14.30 -41.81 -4.64
CA ILE A 434 14.23 -42.87 -3.64
C ILE A 434 13.13 -42.53 -2.65
N ASP A 435 13.14 -41.31 -2.11
CA ASP A 435 12.24 -40.80 -1.10
C ASP A 435 12.05 -39.29 -1.28
N SER A 436 11.07 -38.68 -0.64
CA SER A 436 10.85 -37.24 -0.69
C SER A 436 9.98 -36.70 0.44
N GLU A 437 10.37 -35.56 0.99
CA GLU A 437 9.62 -34.83 2.00
C GLU A 437 9.34 -33.39 1.53
N THR A 438 8.22 -32.82 1.98
CA THR A 438 7.74 -31.52 1.52
C THR A 438 7.47 -30.60 2.69
N SER A 439 7.97 -29.38 2.59
CA SER A 439 7.70 -28.29 3.54
C SER A 439 6.98 -27.14 2.89
N THR A 440 6.21 -26.42 3.70
CA THR A 440 5.48 -25.21 3.30
C THR A 440 5.68 -24.11 4.32
N ASP A 441 5.70 -22.86 3.83
CA ASP A 441 5.63 -21.65 4.66
C ASP A 441 4.66 -20.67 4.05
N THR A 442 4.00 -19.85 4.86
CA THR A 442 2.94 -18.94 4.42
C THR A 442 3.13 -17.58 5.05
N THR A 443 3.00 -16.52 4.23
CA THR A 443 3.01 -15.13 4.69
C THR A 443 1.77 -14.41 4.19
N ALA A 444 1.16 -13.57 5.04
CA ALA A 444 0.02 -12.74 4.67
C ALA A 444 0.50 -11.50 3.92
N VAL A 445 -0.23 -11.13 2.88
CA VAL A 445 -0.08 -9.87 2.14
C VAL A 445 -1.28 -9.03 2.47
N GLU A 446 -1.11 -8.11 3.40
CA GLU A 446 -2.11 -7.12 3.72
C GLU A 446 -1.77 -5.83 2.99
N GLN A 447 -2.80 -5.13 2.55
CA GLN A 447 -2.65 -3.83 1.93
C GLN A 447 -3.23 -2.78 2.85
N TYR A 448 -2.52 -1.66 2.96
CA TYR A 448 -2.95 -0.50 3.71
C TYR A 448 -2.87 0.73 2.81
N ASN A 449 -3.87 1.57 2.88
CA ASN A 449 -3.90 2.79 2.10
C ASN A 449 -4.27 3.99 2.97
N ILE A 450 -4.03 5.20 2.48
CA ILE A 450 -4.35 6.44 3.19
C ILE A 450 -5.06 7.37 2.21
N GLY A 451 -6.23 7.84 2.62
CA GLY A 451 -6.98 8.90 1.97
C GLY A 451 -6.99 10.18 2.81
N VAL A 452 -6.81 11.34 2.21
CA VAL A 452 -6.93 12.61 2.91
C VAL A 452 -7.77 13.58 2.08
N GLY A 453 -8.68 14.27 2.74
CA GLY A 453 -9.49 15.34 2.17
C GLY A 453 -8.88 16.72 2.38
N SER A 454 -9.66 17.74 2.02
CA SER A 454 -9.36 19.15 2.21
C SER A 454 -10.25 19.74 3.32
N PRO A 455 -10.04 20.97 3.77
CA PRO A 455 -10.95 21.60 4.73
C PRO A 455 -12.35 21.94 4.20
N GLY A 456 -12.66 21.62 2.96
CA GLY A 456 -13.97 21.79 2.31
C GLY A 456 -14.73 20.48 2.23
N GLY A 457 -16.01 20.48 1.85
CA GLY A 457 -16.77 19.26 1.70
C GLY A 457 -16.27 18.38 0.58
N ASP A 458 -15.79 17.18 0.91
CA ASP A 458 -15.15 16.22 0.04
C ASP A 458 -16.00 14.96 -0.18
N SER A 459 -15.68 14.21 -1.22
CA SER A 459 -16.20 12.87 -1.44
C SER A 459 -15.03 11.92 -1.65
N ILE A 460 -14.71 11.14 -0.63
CA ILE A 460 -13.52 10.31 -0.59
C ILE A 460 -13.95 8.84 -0.60
N GLY A 461 -13.43 8.07 -1.55
CA GLY A 461 -13.64 6.62 -1.62
C GLY A 461 -12.36 5.88 -1.27
N GLY A 462 -12.50 4.84 -0.45
CA GLY A 462 -11.45 3.90 -0.14
C GLY A 462 -11.22 2.86 -1.25
N THR A 463 -10.45 1.87 -0.91
CA THR A 463 -10.05 0.76 -1.80
C THR A 463 -10.63 -0.56 -1.29
N SER A 464 -10.07 -1.70 -1.66
CA SER A 464 -10.31 -2.99 -1.01
C SER A 464 -9.16 -3.36 -0.05
N ALA A 465 -8.40 -2.39 0.39
CA ALA A 465 -7.36 -2.51 1.40
C ALA A 465 -7.89 -1.96 2.74
N ASN A 466 -7.14 -2.16 3.79
CA ASN A 466 -7.42 -1.54 5.09
C ASN A 466 -7.06 -0.05 5.03
N ASP A 467 -8.04 0.81 4.83
CA ASP A 467 -7.85 2.23 4.59
C ASP A 467 -7.83 3.06 5.89
N ILE A 468 -7.03 4.12 5.90
CA ILE A 468 -7.14 5.19 6.88
C ILE A 468 -7.55 6.45 6.12
N ILE A 469 -8.77 6.92 6.30
CA ILE A 469 -9.29 8.07 5.58
C ILE A 469 -9.61 9.21 6.56
N ILE A 470 -9.10 10.41 6.24
CA ILE A 470 -9.30 11.61 7.05
C ILE A 470 -10.01 12.66 6.18
N GLY A 471 -11.24 13.03 6.52
CA GLY A 471 -12.06 13.98 5.75
C GLY A 471 -11.40 15.34 5.64
N ASP A 472 -11.06 15.93 6.75
CA ASP A 472 -10.46 17.25 6.82
C ASP A 472 -8.98 17.25 7.20
N VAL A 473 -8.13 17.82 6.36
CA VAL A 473 -6.72 18.06 6.68
C VAL A 473 -6.34 19.49 6.34
N ALA A 474 -5.72 20.18 7.27
CA ALA A 474 -5.18 21.51 7.00
C ALA A 474 -3.73 21.41 6.53
N GLY A 475 -3.42 22.09 5.42
CA GLY A 475 -2.07 22.19 4.88
C GLY A 475 -1.66 21.05 3.95
N LEU A 476 -0.41 21.12 3.48
CA LEU A 476 0.16 20.16 2.55
C LEU A 476 0.60 18.88 3.28
N GLN A 477 -0.08 17.81 3.05
CA GLN A 477 0.28 16.47 3.51
C GLN A 477 0.54 15.55 2.32
N LEU A 478 1.67 14.86 2.31
CA LEU A 478 1.99 13.89 1.27
C LEU A 478 1.56 12.50 1.74
N VAL A 479 0.67 11.90 0.99
CA VAL A 479 0.26 10.51 1.21
C VAL A 479 1.35 9.59 0.66
N PRO A 480 1.82 8.61 1.45
CA PRO A 480 2.79 7.64 0.99
C PRO A 480 2.34 6.91 -0.28
N GLY A 481 3.24 6.85 -1.27
CA GLY A 481 2.96 6.19 -2.55
C GLY A 481 2.28 7.06 -3.60
N GLU A 482 1.69 8.19 -3.23
CA GLU A 482 1.07 9.08 -4.20
C GLU A 482 2.05 10.02 -4.90
N ASN A 483 1.74 10.31 -6.15
CA ASN A 483 2.50 11.27 -6.95
C ASN A 483 1.96 12.68 -6.78
N TYR A 484 2.86 13.66 -6.68
CA TYR A 484 2.50 15.07 -6.54
C TYR A 484 3.23 15.96 -7.53
N ASN A 485 2.54 17.02 -7.98
CA ASN A 485 3.14 18.12 -8.71
C ASN A 485 2.82 19.43 -7.96
N LEU A 486 3.80 19.95 -7.25
CA LEU A 486 3.65 21.07 -6.34
C LEU A 486 4.25 22.34 -6.95
N ALA A 487 3.47 23.41 -7.08
CA ALA A 487 3.95 24.71 -7.53
C ALA A 487 3.94 25.73 -6.41
N PHE A 488 5.04 26.47 -6.25
CA PHE A 488 5.18 27.56 -5.30
C PHE A 488 5.45 28.85 -6.04
N MET A 489 4.46 29.74 -6.05
CA MET A 489 4.56 31.07 -6.66
C MET A 489 4.78 32.10 -5.56
N VAL A 490 5.91 32.80 -5.58
CA VAL A 490 6.34 33.67 -4.48
C VAL A 490 6.48 35.13 -4.96
N ASP A 491 5.66 35.99 -4.38
CA ASP A 491 5.75 37.44 -4.59
C ASP A 491 7.06 38.00 -4.03
N THR A 492 7.79 38.70 -4.88
CA THR A 492 8.99 39.47 -4.51
C THR A 492 8.86 40.94 -4.90
N SER A 493 7.64 41.41 -5.13
CA SER A 493 7.35 42.76 -5.60
C SER A 493 7.80 43.84 -4.59
N GLY A 494 7.65 45.09 -5.00
CA GLY A 494 8.12 46.24 -4.24
C GLY A 494 7.40 46.47 -2.90
N SER A 495 6.27 45.82 -2.65
CA SER A 495 5.55 45.82 -1.37
C SER A 495 6.26 44.93 -0.32
N MET A 496 6.84 43.81 -0.74
CA MET A 496 7.64 42.91 0.10
C MET A 496 8.90 43.62 0.61
N SER A 497 9.12 43.66 1.90
CA SER A 497 10.41 44.13 2.42
C SER A 497 11.52 43.08 2.26
N ASN A 498 12.79 43.56 2.28
CA ASN A 498 13.90 42.59 2.22
C ASN A 498 13.91 41.59 3.44
N ALA A 499 13.31 41.99 4.57
CA ALA A 499 13.15 41.13 5.73
C ALA A 499 12.08 40.04 5.49
N ASP A 500 10.94 40.44 4.93
CA ASP A 500 9.85 39.53 4.60
C ASP A 500 10.29 38.48 3.57
N ILE A 501 11.02 38.91 2.54
CA ILE A 501 11.62 38.00 1.53
C ILE A 501 12.63 37.04 2.21
N ALA A 502 13.43 37.51 3.16
CA ALA A 502 14.39 36.66 3.86
C ALA A 502 13.67 35.62 4.75
N ASN A 503 12.58 36.01 5.40
CA ASN A 503 11.76 35.13 6.23
C ASN A 503 11.01 34.11 5.37
N ALA A 504 10.38 34.54 4.27
CA ALA A 504 9.74 33.63 3.32
C ALA A 504 10.70 32.58 2.73
N LYS A 505 11.96 32.99 2.44
CA LYS A 505 12.99 32.03 2.01
C LYS A 505 13.30 31.00 3.09
N ALA A 506 13.41 31.42 4.35
CA ALA A 506 13.68 30.52 5.47
C ALA A 506 12.53 29.51 5.65
N SER A 507 11.28 30.00 5.65
CA SER A 507 10.08 29.16 5.74
C SER A 507 9.97 28.18 4.56
N LEU A 508 10.18 28.62 3.31
CA LEU A 508 10.16 27.70 2.16
C LEU A 508 11.31 26.69 2.17
N THR A 509 12.46 27.05 2.75
CA THR A 509 13.56 26.08 2.94
C THR A 509 13.14 25.00 3.93
N GLU A 510 12.41 25.37 4.96
CA GLU A 510 11.83 24.43 5.93
C GLU A 510 10.81 23.50 5.27
N VAL A 511 9.84 24.06 4.54
CA VAL A 511 8.85 23.30 3.77
C VAL A 511 9.53 22.26 2.86
N PHE A 512 10.52 22.68 2.06
CA PHE A 512 11.20 21.75 1.13
C PHE A 512 12.02 20.66 1.85
N ASN A 513 12.57 20.95 3.03
CA ASN A 513 13.23 19.93 3.84
C ASN A 513 12.21 18.92 4.39
N THR A 514 11.09 19.39 4.93
CA THR A 514 10.01 18.55 5.45
C THR A 514 9.44 17.66 4.35
N LEU A 515 9.15 18.21 3.15
CA LEU A 515 8.69 17.43 2.01
C LEU A 515 9.72 16.38 1.56
N LYS A 516 11.01 16.71 1.59
CA LYS A 516 12.09 15.76 1.25
C LYS A 516 12.21 14.65 2.28
N GLU A 517 12.02 14.95 3.55
CA GLU A 517 11.98 13.96 4.64
C GLU A 517 10.75 13.05 4.54
N SER A 518 9.60 13.61 4.17
CA SER A 518 8.36 12.84 3.97
C SER A 518 8.42 11.90 2.75
N VAL A 519 9.20 12.25 1.74
CA VAL A 519 9.43 11.41 0.54
C VAL A 519 10.46 10.30 0.80
N GLY A 520 10.96 10.05 1.96
CA GLY A 520 11.97 9.05 2.41
C GLY A 520 12.41 7.94 1.42
N GLU A 521 13.42 7.15 1.77
CA GLU A 521 13.94 6.12 0.83
C GLU A 521 12.91 5.02 0.49
N ASP A 522 11.86 4.87 1.30
CA ASP A 522 10.82 3.82 1.18
C ASP A 522 9.48 4.33 0.64
N ASN A 523 9.38 5.61 0.31
CA ASN A 523 8.14 6.22 -0.15
C ASN A 523 8.19 6.45 -1.67
N ALA A 524 7.60 5.53 -2.42
CA ALA A 524 7.78 5.40 -3.85
C ALA A 524 7.07 6.44 -4.73
N GLY A 525 6.32 7.40 -4.15
CA GLY A 525 5.66 8.45 -4.91
C GLY A 525 6.62 9.49 -5.50
N THR A 526 6.38 9.94 -6.72
CA THR A 526 7.19 11.00 -7.37
C THR A 526 6.64 12.36 -7.00
N VAL A 527 7.44 13.22 -6.36
CA VAL A 527 7.07 14.60 -6.03
C VAL A 527 7.88 15.58 -6.87
N ASN A 528 7.22 16.20 -7.84
CA ASN A 528 7.78 17.29 -8.62
C ASN A 528 7.50 18.64 -7.95
N ILE A 529 8.51 19.48 -7.81
CA ILE A 529 8.36 20.84 -7.29
C ILE A 529 8.73 21.87 -8.37
N PHE A 530 7.84 22.84 -8.57
CA PHE A 530 8.11 24.04 -9.31
C PHE A 530 8.13 25.25 -8.38
N LEU A 531 9.26 25.94 -8.33
CA LEU A 531 9.40 27.17 -7.55
C LEU A 531 9.62 28.34 -8.53
N VAL A 532 8.80 29.37 -8.40
CA VAL A 532 8.91 30.59 -9.21
C VAL A 532 8.73 31.86 -8.38
N GLU A 533 9.66 32.84 -8.54
CA GLU A 533 9.45 34.18 -8.02
C GLU A 533 8.71 35.04 -9.04
N PHE A 534 7.95 36.04 -8.58
CA PHE A 534 7.37 37.01 -9.47
C PHE A 534 7.38 38.43 -8.88
N ASP A 535 7.53 39.42 -9.78
CA ASP A 535 7.36 40.82 -9.47
C ASP A 535 6.57 41.47 -10.62
N THR A 536 7.20 42.27 -11.44
CA THR A 536 6.61 42.85 -12.67
C THR A 536 6.36 41.76 -13.72
N GLN A 537 7.01 40.62 -13.58
CA GLN A 537 6.91 39.42 -14.40
C GLN A 537 7.27 38.18 -13.58
N ALA A 538 6.95 37.00 -14.08
CA ALA A 538 7.51 35.75 -13.57
C ALA A 538 9.02 35.75 -13.81
N GLY A 539 9.77 35.48 -12.74
CA GLY A 539 11.21 35.64 -12.71
C GLY A 539 11.95 34.29 -12.66
N ARG A 540 12.91 34.20 -11.71
CA ARG A 540 13.69 32.95 -11.53
C ARG A 540 12.78 31.82 -11.15
N ASN A 541 12.98 30.69 -11.82
CA ASN A 541 12.23 29.48 -11.51
C ASN A 541 13.13 28.24 -11.61
N VAL A 542 12.65 27.14 -11.05
CA VAL A 542 13.24 25.82 -11.16
C VAL A 542 12.17 24.75 -11.02
N SER A 543 12.30 23.69 -11.82
CA SER A 543 11.55 22.45 -11.64
C SER A 543 12.51 21.35 -11.17
N VAL A 544 12.13 20.61 -10.16
CA VAL A 544 12.91 19.49 -9.60
C VAL A 544 11.98 18.34 -9.30
N ASP A 545 12.51 17.13 -9.42
CA ASP A 545 11.99 15.93 -8.81
C ASP A 545 12.66 15.78 -7.43
N LEU A 546 11.90 15.63 -6.37
CA LEU A 546 12.44 15.50 -5.01
C LEU A 546 13.26 14.23 -4.81
N SER A 547 13.13 13.22 -5.63
CA SER A 547 14.00 12.04 -5.59
C SER A 547 15.46 12.37 -6.00
N ASP A 548 15.66 13.45 -6.81
CA ASP A 548 17.01 13.91 -7.17
C ASP A 548 17.80 14.31 -5.91
N PRO A 549 18.96 13.71 -5.66
CA PRO A 549 19.83 14.12 -4.54
C PRO A 549 20.23 15.60 -4.55
N GLN A 550 20.12 16.29 -5.68
CA GLN A 550 20.45 17.71 -5.83
C GLN A 550 19.21 18.62 -5.76
N ALA A 551 18.00 18.07 -5.57
CA ALA A 551 16.75 18.83 -5.59
C ALA A 551 16.78 20.02 -4.62
N LEU A 552 17.05 19.79 -3.36
CA LEU A 552 17.13 20.84 -2.33
C LEU A 552 18.19 21.90 -2.67
N SER A 553 19.34 21.51 -3.21
CA SER A 553 20.38 22.46 -3.60
C SER A 553 19.94 23.33 -4.78
N LYS A 554 19.15 22.81 -5.70
CA LYS A 554 18.60 23.56 -6.85
C LYS A 554 17.53 24.54 -6.40
N LEU A 555 16.61 24.11 -5.53
CA LEU A 555 15.59 24.97 -4.92
C LEU A 555 16.24 26.09 -4.10
N GLN A 556 17.21 25.78 -3.25
CA GLN A 556 17.94 26.76 -2.46
C GLN A 556 18.66 27.80 -3.32
N ALA A 557 19.24 27.40 -4.46
CA ALA A 557 19.90 28.33 -5.37
C ALA A 557 18.95 29.36 -5.98
N VAL A 558 17.69 29.00 -6.21
CA VAL A 558 16.65 29.93 -6.68
C VAL A 558 16.18 30.83 -5.54
N LEU A 559 15.90 30.26 -4.36
CA LEU A 559 15.55 31.04 -3.17
C LEU A 559 16.64 32.08 -2.82
N ASP A 560 17.90 31.72 -2.86
CA ASP A 560 19.02 32.65 -2.61
C ASP A 560 19.02 33.83 -3.57
N GLY A 561 18.54 33.61 -4.80
CA GLY A 561 18.43 34.64 -5.84
C GLY A 561 17.27 35.64 -5.66
N PHE A 562 16.26 35.37 -4.83
CA PHE A 562 15.12 36.24 -4.63
C PHE A 562 15.55 37.61 -4.11
N GLN A 563 15.06 38.66 -4.72
CA GLN A 563 15.34 40.05 -4.36
C GLN A 563 14.08 40.91 -4.56
N GLN A 564 13.93 41.96 -3.76
CA GLN A 564 12.86 42.90 -3.92
C GLN A 564 12.83 43.47 -5.36
N GLY A 565 11.72 43.26 -6.05
CA GLY A 565 11.51 43.65 -7.43
C GLY A 565 10.64 44.88 -7.62
N GLY A 566 9.92 44.93 -8.74
CA GLY A 566 9.11 46.07 -9.20
C GLY A 566 7.66 46.04 -8.74
N GLY A 567 6.73 45.84 -9.65
CA GLY A 567 5.30 45.73 -9.38
C GLY A 567 4.85 44.27 -9.20
N THR A 568 3.56 44.04 -9.24
CA THR A 568 2.98 42.71 -8.97
C THR A 568 2.19 42.31 -10.21
N ASN A 569 2.56 41.18 -10.84
CA ASN A 569 1.93 40.68 -12.07
C ASN A 569 1.47 39.22 -11.86
N TYR A 570 0.22 39.07 -11.49
CA TYR A 570 -0.41 37.77 -11.27
C TYR A 570 -0.60 37.02 -12.61
N GLU A 571 -1.01 37.72 -13.65
CA GLU A 571 -1.26 37.14 -14.97
C GLU A 571 -0.06 36.32 -15.47
N ASP A 572 1.14 36.86 -15.37
CA ASP A 572 2.35 36.27 -15.90
C ASP A 572 2.80 35.01 -15.08
N VAL A 573 2.70 35.07 -13.74
CA VAL A 573 3.06 33.95 -12.92
C VAL A 573 2.05 32.79 -13.03
N PHE A 574 0.74 33.11 -13.14
CA PHE A 574 -0.28 32.08 -13.35
C PHE A 574 -0.09 31.37 -14.68
N LYS A 575 0.13 32.10 -15.77
CA LYS A 575 0.44 31.52 -17.09
C LYS A 575 1.73 30.71 -17.08
N THR A 576 2.77 31.19 -16.40
CA THR A 576 4.05 30.49 -16.28
C THR A 576 3.88 29.15 -15.54
N THR A 577 3.11 29.15 -14.48
CA THR A 577 2.83 27.94 -13.68
C THR A 577 1.92 26.98 -14.44
N ALA A 578 0.87 27.47 -15.10
CA ALA A 578 0.02 26.63 -15.95
C ALA A 578 0.83 25.95 -17.08
N ASN A 579 1.78 26.69 -17.70
CA ASN A 579 2.67 26.11 -18.71
C ASN A 579 3.59 25.01 -18.13
N TRP A 580 4.01 25.13 -16.87
CA TRP A 580 4.77 24.06 -16.21
C TRP A 580 3.91 22.81 -16.02
N PHE A 581 2.67 22.96 -15.55
CA PHE A 581 1.74 21.83 -15.42
C PHE A 581 1.46 21.15 -16.78
N ALA A 582 1.52 21.88 -17.87
CA ALA A 582 1.34 21.34 -19.23
C ALA A 582 2.59 20.60 -19.78
N THR A 583 3.72 20.57 -19.08
CA THR A 583 4.93 19.88 -19.55
C THR A 583 4.77 18.37 -19.55
N ASP A 584 5.44 17.70 -20.51
CA ASP A 584 5.41 16.24 -20.62
C ASP A 584 5.81 15.51 -19.32
N THR A 585 6.74 16.06 -18.54
CA THR A 585 7.22 15.48 -17.28
C THR A 585 6.13 15.48 -16.22
N VAL A 586 5.42 16.60 -16.06
CA VAL A 586 4.34 16.76 -15.08
C VAL A 586 3.14 15.91 -15.50
N GLN A 587 2.78 15.94 -16.77
CA GLN A 587 1.67 15.13 -17.31
C GLN A 587 1.95 13.63 -17.20
N ALA A 588 3.20 13.20 -17.36
CA ALA A 588 3.59 11.79 -17.21
C ALA A 588 3.59 11.33 -15.74
N ASN A 589 3.74 12.24 -14.78
CA ASN A 589 3.68 11.93 -13.35
C ASN A 589 2.28 11.53 -12.91
N ALA A 590 1.23 12.06 -13.58
CA ALA A 590 -0.18 11.80 -13.28
C ALA A 590 -0.55 11.94 -11.80
N GLY A 591 0.16 12.80 -11.06
CA GLY A 591 -0.03 13.02 -9.63
C GLY A 591 -0.96 14.17 -9.32
N THR A 592 -1.29 14.34 -8.03
CA THR A 592 -2.07 15.45 -7.52
C THR A 592 -1.36 16.78 -7.77
N ASN A 593 -2.07 17.72 -8.39
CA ASN A 593 -1.53 19.01 -8.76
C ASN A 593 -1.96 20.07 -7.75
N LEU A 594 -1.02 20.62 -6.98
CA LEU A 594 -1.27 21.67 -5.98
C LEU A 594 -0.41 22.89 -6.22
N THR A 595 -0.98 24.06 -6.06
CA THR A 595 -0.29 25.34 -6.21
C THR A 595 -0.44 26.22 -4.96
N TYR A 596 0.67 26.72 -4.44
CA TYR A 596 0.71 27.69 -3.34
C TYR A 596 1.02 29.06 -3.90
N PHE A 597 0.01 29.94 -3.88
CA PHE A 597 0.11 31.31 -4.34
C PHE A 597 0.36 32.26 -3.17
N ILE A 598 1.59 32.75 -3.05
CA ILE A 598 2.09 33.49 -1.87
C ILE A 598 2.35 34.94 -2.28
N THR A 599 1.59 35.91 -1.73
CA THR A 599 1.67 37.31 -2.09
C THR A 599 1.35 38.24 -0.91
N ASP A 600 1.88 39.50 -0.92
CA ASP A 600 1.58 40.57 0.05
C ASP A 600 0.80 41.76 -0.55
N GLY A 601 0.49 41.70 -1.85
CA GLY A 601 -0.05 42.82 -2.56
C GLY A 601 -0.96 42.46 -3.75
N LEU A 602 -1.93 43.31 -4.05
CA LEU A 602 -2.81 43.15 -5.20
C LEU A 602 -2.05 43.32 -6.53
N PRO A 603 -2.51 42.70 -7.63
CA PRO A 603 -1.86 42.83 -8.93
C PRO A 603 -1.90 44.29 -9.45
N THR A 604 -0.82 44.74 -10.03
CA THR A 604 -0.65 46.12 -10.53
C THR A 604 -0.18 46.18 -12.00
N TYR A 605 0.26 45.05 -12.53
CA TYR A 605 0.72 44.89 -13.89
C TYR A 605 -0.07 43.81 -14.63
N TYR A 606 -0.20 43.94 -15.93
CA TYR A 606 -0.76 42.95 -16.85
C TYR A 606 0.15 42.80 -18.07
N GLN A 607 0.00 41.70 -18.82
CA GLN A 607 0.70 41.45 -20.07
C GLN A 607 -0.09 41.97 -21.25
N ALA A 608 0.52 42.85 -22.04
CA ALA A 608 -0.06 43.26 -23.30
C ALA A 608 0.26 42.19 -24.35
N ASN A 609 -0.76 41.56 -24.90
CA ASN A 609 -0.60 40.56 -25.95
C ASN A 609 -0.23 41.22 -27.30
N GLU A 610 0.16 40.41 -28.30
CA GLU A 610 0.62 40.86 -29.62
C GLU A 610 -0.34 41.81 -30.36
N GLN A 611 -1.62 41.77 -30.06
CA GLN A 611 -2.66 42.58 -30.71
C GLN A 611 -3.04 43.82 -29.89
N GLU A 612 -2.55 43.98 -28.67
CA GLU A 612 -2.85 45.14 -27.83
C GLU A 612 -1.96 46.34 -28.15
N SER A 613 -2.57 47.49 -28.22
CA SER A 613 -1.87 48.72 -28.43
C SER A 613 -1.72 49.53 -27.13
N VAL A 614 -0.48 49.71 -26.69
CA VAL A 614 -0.13 50.50 -25.49
C VAL A 614 -0.05 52.00 -25.87
N VAL A 615 -0.73 52.87 -25.16
CA VAL A 615 -0.67 54.32 -25.37
C VAL A 615 0.66 54.87 -24.83
N VAL A 616 1.60 55.13 -25.70
CA VAL A 616 2.94 55.66 -25.36
C VAL A 616 3.07 57.17 -25.51
N GLY A 617 2.02 57.85 -26.00
CA GLY A 617 1.98 59.31 -26.09
C GLY A 617 0.57 59.89 -26.09
N SER A 618 0.32 61.03 -25.38
CA SER A 618 -0.98 61.71 -25.38
C SER A 618 -0.85 63.20 -25.35
N LYS A 619 -1.72 63.89 -26.16
CA LYS A 619 -1.82 65.32 -26.20
C LYS A 619 -3.21 65.70 -26.67
N GLY A 620 -4.02 66.34 -25.82
CA GLY A 620 -5.28 66.97 -26.22
C GLY A 620 -6.26 66.08 -26.98
N GLY A 621 -6.34 64.84 -26.63
CA GLY A 621 -7.18 63.77 -27.23
C GLY A 621 -6.54 63.00 -28.39
N SER A 622 -5.31 63.39 -28.80
CA SER A 622 -4.50 62.55 -29.74
C SER A 622 -3.67 61.58 -28.94
N HIS A 623 -3.67 60.33 -29.37
CA HIS A 623 -2.88 59.24 -28.79
C HIS A 623 -1.88 58.67 -29.81
N TRP A 624 -0.72 58.26 -29.35
CA TRP A 624 0.27 57.49 -30.07
C TRP A 624 0.36 56.14 -29.41
N ASN A 625 0.02 55.16 -30.15
CA ASN A 625 0.00 53.79 -29.68
C ASN A 625 1.24 53.05 -30.16
N LEU A 626 1.71 52.12 -29.37
CA LEU A 626 2.72 51.13 -29.68
C LEU A 626 2.04 49.78 -29.64
N THR A 627 2.06 49.05 -30.73
CA THR A 627 1.59 47.67 -30.76
C THR A 627 2.79 46.79 -30.51
N VAL A 628 2.65 45.71 -29.72
CA VAL A 628 3.77 44.84 -29.36
C VAL A 628 4.43 44.26 -30.62
N ASP A 629 3.66 43.87 -31.62
CA ASP A 629 4.11 43.38 -32.91
C ASP A 629 4.91 44.40 -33.77
N ASP A 630 4.77 45.69 -33.49
CA ASP A 630 5.47 46.71 -34.24
C ASP A 630 6.91 46.95 -33.75
N ILE A 631 7.41 46.17 -32.80
CA ILE A 631 8.68 46.36 -32.12
C ILE A 631 9.69 45.33 -32.53
N ASP A 632 10.66 45.66 -33.40
CA ASP A 632 11.91 44.88 -33.53
C ASP A 632 12.82 45.18 -32.32
N TYR A 633 12.43 44.76 -31.12
CA TYR A 633 13.17 45.07 -29.93
C TYR A 633 14.48 44.24 -29.87
N VAL A 634 15.57 44.94 -29.57
CA VAL A 634 16.87 44.38 -29.34
C VAL A 634 17.32 44.72 -27.91
N PRO A 635 17.52 43.77 -27.02
CA PRO A 635 17.96 44.03 -25.63
C PRO A 635 19.17 44.93 -25.57
N GLY A 636 19.12 45.94 -24.70
CA GLY A 636 20.16 46.93 -24.55
C GLY A 636 20.11 48.09 -25.55
N GLN A 637 19.15 48.12 -26.49
CA GLN A 637 18.93 49.22 -27.41
C GLN A 637 17.64 49.98 -27.10
N ALA A 638 17.71 51.32 -27.22
CA ALA A 638 16.54 52.16 -27.05
C ALA A 638 15.69 52.21 -28.35
N TYR A 639 14.36 52.18 -28.20
CA TYR A 639 13.41 52.32 -29.29
C TYR A 639 12.69 53.68 -29.23
N SER A 640 12.63 54.40 -30.33
CA SER A 640 12.08 55.75 -30.37
C SER A 640 11.11 55.91 -31.51
N ILE A 641 10.00 56.67 -31.26
CA ILE A 641 9.01 57.04 -32.28
C ILE A 641 8.82 58.53 -32.31
N ASN A 642 8.20 59.06 -33.39
CA ASN A 642 7.86 60.48 -33.53
C ASN A 642 6.54 60.73 -32.80
N ILE A 643 6.59 61.52 -31.73
CA ILE A 643 5.42 62.00 -31.00
C ILE A 643 5.32 63.55 -31.21
N ASP A 644 4.26 64.01 -31.88
CA ASP A 644 3.97 65.41 -32.10
C ASP A 644 5.15 66.16 -32.73
N GLY A 645 5.78 65.55 -33.74
CA GLY A 645 6.89 66.17 -34.48
C GLY A 645 8.28 66.03 -33.81
N ASN A 646 8.40 65.39 -32.70
CA ASN A 646 9.67 65.17 -32.01
C ASN A 646 9.90 63.65 -31.76
N VAL A 647 11.12 63.26 -32.03
CA VAL A 647 11.55 61.85 -31.73
C VAL A 647 11.69 61.68 -30.21
N ARG A 648 11.00 60.67 -29.65
CA ARG A 648 10.99 60.38 -28.23
C ARG A 648 11.31 58.92 -28.00
N GLU A 649 12.13 58.69 -27.01
CA GLU A 649 12.46 57.34 -26.57
C GLU A 649 11.25 56.73 -25.85
N ILE A 650 10.73 55.67 -26.42
CA ILE A 650 9.57 54.94 -25.90
C ILE A 650 10.03 53.74 -25.09
N ILE A 651 11.06 53.03 -25.53
CA ILE A 651 11.68 51.98 -24.77
C ILE A 651 13.14 52.37 -24.54
N ASP A 652 13.57 52.42 -23.30
CA ASP A 652 14.95 52.73 -22.99
C ASP A 652 15.88 51.47 -23.10
N SER A 653 17.17 51.67 -22.93
CA SER A 653 18.15 50.59 -23.05
C SER A 653 18.04 49.51 -21.93
N SER A 654 17.24 49.78 -20.94
CA SER A 654 16.93 48.82 -19.87
C SER A 654 15.60 48.06 -20.08
N GLY A 655 14.92 48.32 -21.21
CA GLY A 655 13.63 47.75 -21.56
C GLY A 655 12.42 48.44 -20.96
N ASN A 656 12.59 49.57 -20.24
CA ASN A 656 11.44 50.26 -19.65
C ASN A 656 10.65 51.00 -20.76
N VAL A 657 9.32 50.82 -20.72
CA VAL A 657 8.39 51.48 -21.64
C VAL A 657 7.96 52.83 -21.09
N ASN A 658 8.19 53.91 -21.83
CA ASN A 658 7.94 55.27 -21.43
C ASN A 658 6.71 55.84 -22.12
N GLN A 659 5.74 56.32 -21.37
CA GLN A 659 4.60 57.11 -21.84
C GLN A 659 4.92 58.61 -21.76
N TRP A 660 4.71 59.32 -22.86
CA TRP A 660 4.90 60.79 -22.97
C TRP A 660 3.56 61.53 -22.97
N THR A 661 3.31 62.34 -21.93
CA THR A 661 2.07 63.09 -21.77
C THR A 661 2.34 64.60 -21.87
N TYR A 662 1.53 65.31 -22.67
CA TYR A 662 1.59 66.75 -22.73
C TYR A 662 0.67 67.39 -21.73
N SER A 663 1.23 68.18 -20.79
CA SER A 663 0.48 69.00 -19.87
C SER A 663 0.28 70.37 -20.46
N PRO A 664 -0.98 70.89 -20.64
CA PRO A 664 -1.24 72.21 -21.17
C PRO A 664 -0.90 73.35 -20.17
N GLY A 665 -0.60 73.01 -18.90
CA GLY A 665 -0.31 73.91 -17.81
C GLY A 665 -1.54 74.73 -17.37
N PHE A 666 -1.50 75.25 -16.15
CA PHE A 666 -2.53 76.19 -15.64
C PHE A 666 -1.96 77.62 -15.72
N PHE A 667 -2.59 78.49 -16.49
CA PHE A 667 -2.15 79.83 -16.72
C PHE A 667 -0.72 80.01 -17.31
N GLY A 668 -0.26 79.07 -18.10
CA GLY A 668 1.05 79.06 -18.74
C GLY A 668 2.24 78.55 -17.92
N TRP A 669 2.04 78.12 -16.71
CA TRP A 669 3.05 77.47 -15.86
C TRP A 669 2.91 75.96 -15.95
N GLY A 670 4.06 75.27 -16.08
CA GLY A 670 4.09 73.82 -16.20
C GLY A 670 3.67 73.21 -17.53
N ARG A 671 3.74 74.03 -18.61
CA ARG A 671 3.43 73.62 -19.99
C ARG A 671 4.61 72.81 -20.55
N GLY A 672 4.35 71.54 -20.96
CA GLY A 672 5.39 70.69 -21.55
C GLY A 672 5.06 69.23 -21.61
N TRP A 673 5.97 68.52 -22.17
CA TRP A 673 5.96 67.05 -22.20
C TRP A 673 6.70 66.47 -20.97
N SER A 674 6.14 65.49 -20.40
CA SER A 674 6.76 64.67 -19.35
C SER A 674 6.65 63.17 -19.69
N SER A 675 7.62 62.40 -19.31
CA SER A 675 7.57 60.93 -19.47
C SER A 675 7.37 60.25 -18.12
N LYS A 676 6.72 59.10 -18.16
CA LYS A 676 6.52 58.18 -17.04
C LYS A 676 6.76 56.79 -17.56
N VAL A 677 7.46 55.97 -16.82
CA VAL A 677 7.55 54.52 -17.12
C VAL A 677 6.16 53.92 -16.86
N ILE A 678 5.67 53.19 -17.83
CA ILE A 678 4.36 52.53 -17.79
C ILE A 678 4.43 51.01 -17.92
N GLY A 679 5.62 50.45 -18.19
CA GLY A 679 5.79 49.02 -18.37
C GLY A 679 7.23 48.66 -18.63
N GLN A 680 7.46 47.37 -18.91
CA GLN A 680 8.75 46.82 -19.25
C GLN A 680 8.60 45.75 -20.36
N VAL A 681 9.58 45.69 -21.27
CA VAL A 681 9.64 44.68 -22.32
C VAL A 681 10.32 43.43 -21.74
N ASN A 682 9.69 42.27 -21.91
CA ASN A 682 10.17 40.99 -21.43
C ASN A 682 10.23 39.96 -22.58
N PRO A 683 11.04 38.91 -22.52
CA PRO A 683 10.94 37.78 -23.42
C PRO A 683 9.61 37.04 -23.24
N ASP A 684 8.96 36.62 -24.33
CA ASP A 684 7.67 35.91 -24.33
C ASP A 684 7.84 34.38 -24.15
N GLY A 685 9.06 33.90 -24.03
CA GLY A 685 9.35 32.45 -23.92
C GLY A 685 9.34 31.71 -25.27
N GLU A 686 8.78 32.28 -26.34
CA GLU A 686 8.71 31.68 -27.67
C GLU A 686 9.76 32.25 -28.64
N GLY A 687 10.60 33.14 -28.16
CA GLY A 687 11.70 33.76 -28.89
C GLY A 687 11.38 35.16 -29.39
N GLY A 688 10.23 35.75 -29.02
CA GLY A 688 9.79 37.11 -29.19
C GLY A 688 9.85 37.90 -27.89
N TYR A 689 9.06 39.01 -27.84
CA TYR A 689 8.99 39.90 -26.69
C TYR A 689 7.53 40.29 -26.42
N GLU A 690 7.20 40.50 -25.17
CA GLU A 690 5.93 41.05 -24.69
C GLU A 690 6.16 42.29 -23.82
N ILE A 691 5.13 43.03 -23.52
CA ILE A 691 5.21 44.21 -22.67
C ILE A 691 4.35 44.00 -21.42
N SER A 692 4.98 43.96 -20.26
CA SER A 692 4.28 44.06 -18.99
C SER A 692 3.91 45.53 -18.73
N VAL A 693 2.64 45.83 -18.71
CA VAL A 693 2.12 47.18 -18.59
C VAL A 693 1.55 47.45 -17.21
N LEU A 694 1.97 48.54 -16.55
CA LEU A 694 1.34 49.06 -15.36
C LEU A 694 -0.05 49.62 -15.73
N ASP A 695 -1.11 49.02 -15.15
CA ASP A 695 -2.47 49.49 -15.44
C ASP A 695 -2.83 50.73 -14.62
N GLY A 696 -3.51 51.66 -15.28
CA GLY A 696 -4.01 52.86 -14.69
C GLY A 696 -2.96 53.84 -14.21
N ASP A 697 -3.22 54.54 -13.10
CA ASP A 697 -2.37 55.58 -12.51
C ASP A 697 -1.49 55.09 -11.36
N GLY A 698 -1.27 53.77 -11.25
CA GLY A 698 -0.47 53.10 -10.22
C GLY A 698 -1.17 53.02 -8.87
N ARG A 699 -2.47 53.08 -8.87
CA ARG A 699 -3.29 52.92 -7.67
C ARG A 699 -4.25 51.78 -7.83
N SER A 700 -4.10 50.79 -7.02
CA SER A 700 -5.02 49.66 -6.89
C SER A 700 -5.48 49.02 -8.22
N THR A 701 -5.86 47.79 -8.13
CA THR A 701 -6.41 46.97 -9.21
C THR A 701 -7.43 47.70 -10.07
N THR A 702 -7.06 48.01 -11.28
CA THR A 702 -8.00 48.46 -12.30
C THR A 702 -8.64 47.26 -12.97
N HIS A 703 -9.70 47.53 -13.73
CA HIS A 703 -10.49 46.47 -14.38
C HIS A 703 -9.64 45.56 -15.28
N THR A 704 -8.69 46.12 -16.05
CA THR A 704 -7.83 45.33 -16.96
C THR A 704 -6.92 44.38 -16.21
N VAL A 705 -6.23 44.85 -15.17
CA VAL A 705 -5.32 44.02 -14.37
C VAL A 705 -6.09 42.89 -13.68
N VAL A 706 -7.23 43.18 -13.06
CA VAL A 706 -8.07 42.14 -12.39
C VAL A 706 -8.58 41.14 -13.41
N GLN A 707 -9.11 41.62 -14.54
CA GLN A 707 -9.65 40.74 -15.55
C GLN A 707 -8.59 39.79 -16.13
N ASN A 708 -7.41 40.32 -16.49
CA ASN A 708 -6.33 39.46 -17.04
C ASN A 708 -5.79 38.50 -15.99
N SER A 709 -5.70 38.93 -14.73
CA SER A 709 -5.29 38.07 -13.64
C SER A 709 -6.30 36.91 -13.39
N SER A 710 -7.61 37.24 -13.40
CA SER A 710 -8.66 36.21 -13.22
C SER A 710 -8.73 35.26 -14.42
N GLU A 711 -8.52 35.75 -15.67
CA GLU A 711 -8.44 34.88 -16.85
C GLU A 711 -7.22 33.94 -16.81
N ALA A 712 -6.09 34.44 -16.33
CA ALA A 712 -4.87 33.62 -16.17
C ALA A 712 -4.98 32.65 -14.97
N PHE A 713 -5.65 33.07 -13.90
CA PHE A 713 -5.96 32.21 -12.77
C PHE A 713 -6.85 31.03 -13.20
N ALA A 714 -7.94 31.29 -13.90
CA ALA A 714 -8.81 30.25 -14.41
C ALA A 714 -8.08 29.21 -15.26
N LEU A 715 -7.05 29.61 -16.03
CA LEU A 715 -6.21 28.66 -16.76
C LEU A 715 -5.36 27.78 -15.84
N LEU A 716 -4.87 28.31 -14.72
CA LEU A 716 -4.10 27.56 -13.74
C LEU A 716 -4.99 26.67 -12.89
N ASP A 717 -6.12 27.18 -12.47
CA ASP A 717 -7.15 26.49 -11.68
C ASP A 717 -7.71 25.26 -12.42
N ASP A 718 -7.81 25.33 -13.76
CA ASP A 718 -8.11 24.16 -14.61
C ASP A 718 -7.08 23.00 -14.50
N MET A 719 -5.89 23.27 -13.99
CA MET A 719 -4.77 22.31 -13.97
C MET A 719 -4.30 21.94 -12.57
N SER A 720 -4.65 22.74 -11.56
CA SER A 720 -4.11 22.59 -10.20
C SER A 720 -5.03 23.25 -9.19
N SER A 721 -5.25 22.63 -8.05
CA SER A 721 -5.87 23.32 -6.92
C SER A 721 -4.93 24.41 -6.40
N VAL A 722 -5.40 25.66 -6.35
CA VAL A 722 -4.62 26.83 -5.96
C VAL A 722 -4.97 27.26 -4.54
N ASN A 723 -4.02 27.20 -3.64
CA ASN A 723 -4.12 27.64 -2.25
C ASN A 723 -3.47 29.02 -2.12
N SER A 724 -4.25 30.04 -1.79
CA SER A 724 -3.79 31.42 -1.71
C SER A 724 -3.39 31.83 -0.30
N ILE A 725 -2.16 32.34 -0.14
CA ILE A 725 -1.59 32.78 1.12
C ILE A 725 -1.24 34.27 1.06
N GLY A 726 -1.95 35.08 1.85
CA GLY A 726 -1.73 36.53 1.98
C GLY A 726 -0.74 36.86 3.10
N LEU A 727 0.43 37.38 2.73
CA LEU A 727 1.45 37.78 3.67
C LEU A 727 1.21 39.18 4.27
N GLY A 728 1.41 39.30 5.58
CA GLY A 728 1.26 40.56 6.29
C GLY A 728 -0.18 41.09 6.33
N SER A 729 -0.40 42.31 6.82
CA SER A 729 -1.72 42.88 7.05
C SER A 729 -2.26 43.73 5.91
N SER A 730 -1.64 43.71 4.73
CA SER A 730 -1.97 44.59 3.60
C SER A 730 -3.12 44.08 2.73
N LEU A 731 -3.29 42.77 2.71
CA LEU A 731 -4.34 42.06 2.00
C LEU A 731 -5.43 41.61 2.97
N ASN A 732 -6.66 41.62 2.51
CA ASN A 732 -7.77 40.97 3.19
C ASN A 732 -8.20 39.72 2.42
N GLU A 733 -8.79 38.80 3.13
CA GLU A 733 -9.27 37.54 2.63
C GLU A 733 -10.07 37.65 1.33
N SER A 734 -11.09 38.53 1.31
CA SER A 734 -11.94 38.75 0.15
C SER A 734 -11.20 39.25 -1.13
N SER A 735 -9.95 39.67 -1.00
CA SER A 735 -9.15 40.10 -2.14
C SER A 735 -8.38 38.98 -2.81
N LEU A 736 -8.20 37.86 -2.12
CA LEU A 736 -7.51 36.66 -2.62
C LEU A 736 -8.48 35.55 -2.99
N GLN A 737 -9.73 35.56 -2.47
CA GLN A 737 -10.74 34.59 -2.80
C GLN A 737 -11.00 34.40 -4.31
N GLU A 738 -10.78 35.44 -5.12
CA GLU A 738 -10.86 35.33 -6.58
C GLU A 738 -9.69 34.55 -7.21
N TYR A 739 -8.68 34.21 -6.43
CA TYR A 739 -7.44 33.53 -6.85
C TYR A 739 -7.16 32.29 -6.01
N ASP A 740 -8.20 31.70 -5.47
CA ASP A 740 -8.18 30.53 -4.62
C ASP A 740 -9.22 29.52 -5.12
N SER A 741 -8.88 28.23 -5.18
CA SER A 741 -9.74 27.25 -5.84
C SER A 741 -10.98 26.90 -5.03
N ASP A 742 -10.87 26.86 -3.71
CA ASP A 742 -11.98 26.54 -2.79
C ASP A 742 -12.54 27.78 -2.09
N GLY A 743 -11.87 28.92 -2.22
CA GLY A 743 -12.23 30.19 -1.58
C GLY A 743 -11.83 30.27 -0.10
N ILE A 744 -11.04 29.30 0.41
CA ILE A 744 -10.54 29.25 1.80
C ILE A 744 -9.14 29.85 1.88
N VAL A 745 -9.06 31.16 1.94
CA VAL A 745 -7.80 31.89 1.90
C VAL A 745 -7.16 32.03 3.27
N GLN A 746 -5.89 31.71 3.36
CA GLN A 746 -5.08 32.05 4.54
C GLN A 746 -4.55 33.49 4.39
N SER A 747 -4.99 34.42 5.22
CA SER A 747 -4.60 35.83 5.16
C SER A 747 -3.96 36.34 6.45
N ASN A 748 -3.20 37.43 6.36
CA ASN A 748 -2.46 38.04 7.47
C ASN A 748 -1.35 37.13 8.05
N ILE A 749 -0.79 36.26 7.24
CA ILE A 749 0.29 35.35 7.64
C ILE A 749 1.59 36.18 7.78
N ASP A 750 2.27 36.03 8.91
CA ASP A 750 3.61 36.58 9.08
C ASP A 750 4.58 35.72 8.22
N PRO A 751 5.47 36.33 7.40
CA PRO A 751 6.43 35.55 6.60
C PRO A 751 7.30 34.55 7.39
N GLU A 752 7.43 34.72 8.72
CA GLU A 752 8.08 33.73 9.61
C GLU A 752 7.20 32.50 9.90
N GLN A 753 5.90 32.60 9.66
CA GLN A 753 4.89 31.52 9.86
C GLN A 753 4.43 30.92 8.53
N LEU A 754 5.07 31.25 7.42
CA LEU A 754 4.68 30.74 6.11
C LEU A 754 4.84 29.22 6.01
N ALA A 755 5.85 28.63 6.68
CA ALA A 755 6.00 27.18 6.73
C ALA A 755 4.80 26.54 7.45
N ASP A 756 4.42 27.07 8.62
CA ASP A 756 3.27 26.60 9.37
C ASP A 756 1.98 26.67 8.53
N ALA A 757 1.82 27.76 7.76
CA ALA A 757 0.65 27.96 6.90
C ALA A 757 0.59 26.95 5.73
N ILE A 758 1.73 26.61 5.12
CA ILE A 758 1.80 25.66 4.01
C ILE A 758 1.65 24.22 4.53
N LEU A 759 2.31 23.88 5.63
CA LEU A 759 2.29 22.53 6.22
C LEU A 759 1.06 22.27 7.12
N GLY A 760 0.23 23.29 7.34
CA GLY A 760 -0.96 23.18 8.19
C GLY A 760 -0.68 23.15 9.68
N GLU A 761 0.52 23.52 10.12
CA GLU A 761 0.86 23.56 11.52
C GLU A 761 0.12 24.72 12.22
N ASN A 762 -0.56 24.42 13.34
CA ASN A 762 -1.31 25.38 14.14
C ASN A 762 -2.44 26.15 13.42
N VAL A 763 -2.94 25.65 12.29
CA VAL A 763 -4.08 26.22 11.56
C VAL A 763 -5.34 25.41 11.88
N GLN A 764 -6.36 26.03 12.45
CA GLN A 764 -7.72 25.49 12.50
C GLN A 764 -8.52 26.14 11.37
N LEU A 765 -8.81 25.37 10.36
CA LEU A 765 -9.72 25.75 9.26
C LEU A 765 -11.14 25.24 9.58
N PRO A 766 -12.18 25.82 8.98
CA PRO A 766 -13.51 25.24 9.06
C PRO A 766 -13.51 23.82 8.49
N SER A 767 -14.18 22.88 9.16
CA SER A 767 -14.37 21.55 8.61
C SER A 767 -15.54 21.54 7.61
N GLY A 768 -15.39 20.76 6.55
CA GLY A 768 -16.38 20.57 5.49
C GLY A 768 -17.49 19.58 5.87
N ASP A 769 -18.52 19.46 5.06
CA ASP A 769 -19.49 18.39 5.15
C ASP A 769 -19.04 17.28 4.18
N ASP A 770 -18.42 16.19 4.69
CA ASP A 770 -17.76 15.17 3.89
C ASP A 770 -18.62 13.92 3.65
N THR A 771 -18.31 13.20 2.57
CA THR A 771 -18.84 11.86 2.32
C THR A 771 -17.66 10.91 2.14
N ILE A 772 -17.46 10.01 3.10
CA ILE A 772 -16.32 9.11 3.16
C ILE A 772 -16.82 7.67 3.08
N SER A 773 -16.21 6.85 2.23
CA SER A 773 -16.54 5.42 2.12
C SER A 773 -15.27 4.58 2.15
N GLY A 774 -15.18 3.61 3.04
CA GLY A 774 -14.08 2.65 3.14
C GLY A 774 -14.06 1.64 1.99
N SER A 775 -15.13 0.98 1.73
CA SER A 775 -15.41 -0.04 0.69
C SER A 775 -15.28 -1.47 1.17
N GLU A 776 -14.21 -2.20 0.93
CA GLU A 776 -13.89 -3.53 1.46
C GLU A 776 -12.60 -3.40 2.29
N GLY A 777 -12.48 -4.07 3.39
CA GLY A 777 -11.32 -4.03 4.29
C GLY A 777 -11.73 -3.57 5.69
N ASP A 778 -10.82 -3.68 6.65
CA ASP A 778 -11.04 -3.16 8.01
C ASP A 778 -10.59 -1.68 8.02
N ASP A 779 -11.51 -0.75 7.83
CA ASP A 779 -11.23 0.65 7.56
C ASP A 779 -11.30 1.55 8.79
N ILE A 780 -10.53 2.64 8.77
CA ILE A 780 -10.55 3.67 9.81
C ILE A 780 -10.89 5.02 9.17
N LEU A 781 -12.08 5.54 9.49
CA LEU A 781 -12.63 6.74 8.89
C LEU A 781 -12.73 7.87 9.92
N PHE A 782 -12.13 9.02 9.61
CA PHE A 782 -12.26 10.25 10.39
C PHE A 782 -13.07 11.28 9.60
N GLY A 783 -14.17 11.81 10.17
CA GLY A 783 -14.95 12.88 9.54
C GLY A 783 -14.16 14.18 9.47
N ASP A 784 -13.65 14.61 10.61
CA ASP A 784 -12.98 15.89 10.77
C ASP A 784 -11.46 15.79 10.97
N GLN A 785 -10.86 16.94 11.21
CA GLN A 785 -9.43 17.12 11.47
C GLN A 785 -8.94 16.43 12.75
N VAL A 786 -7.92 15.61 12.64
CA VAL A 786 -7.29 14.91 13.78
C VAL A 786 -6.11 15.69 14.33
N THR A 787 -6.17 16.03 15.63
CA THR A 787 -5.10 16.75 16.34
C THR A 787 -4.83 16.19 17.73
N PHE A 788 -3.62 16.35 18.26
CA PHE A 788 -3.25 15.88 19.59
C PHE A 788 -2.62 16.99 20.44
N ALA A 789 -2.98 17.07 21.71
CA ALA A 789 -2.45 18.06 22.62
C ALA A 789 -0.93 17.92 22.82
N GLY A 790 -0.17 18.94 22.39
CA GLY A 790 1.29 18.98 22.52
C GLY A 790 2.06 18.28 21.38
N ILE A 791 1.37 17.87 20.33
CA ILE A 791 1.92 17.48 19.04
C ILE A 791 1.56 18.59 18.05
N GLU A 792 2.53 19.04 17.28
CA GLU A 792 2.32 20.05 16.24
C GLU A 792 1.75 19.39 14.98
N GLY A 793 0.90 20.08 14.24
CA GLY A 793 0.27 19.61 13.02
C GLY A 793 -1.09 18.92 13.26
N ASN A 794 -1.64 18.39 12.19
CA ASN A 794 -2.93 17.68 12.13
C ASN A 794 -2.87 16.51 11.15
N GLY A 795 -3.94 15.72 11.08
CA GLY A 795 -4.07 14.60 10.16
C GLY A 795 -2.98 13.53 10.33
N LEU A 796 -2.54 12.97 9.22
CA LEU A 796 -1.61 11.84 9.23
C LEU A 796 -0.26 12.12 9.94
N PRO A 797 0.42 13.27 9.75
CA PRO A 797 1.65 13.55 10.47
C PRO A 797 1.46 13.59 11.99
N ALA A 798 0.37 14.18 12.48
CA ALA A 798 0.06 14.22 13.89
C ALA A 798 -0.27 12.82 14.45
N ILE A 799 -0.99 12.00 13.70
CA ILE A 799 -1.27 10.60 14.04
C ILE A 799 0.04 9.81 14.12
N LYS A 800 0.91 9.90 13.11
CA LYS A 800 2.21 9.21 13.12
C LYS A 800 3.09 9.67 14.29
N ALA A 801 3.13 10.96 14.60
CA ALA A 801 3.89 11.49 15.73
C ALA A 801 3.34 10.99 17.08
N TYR A 802 2.03 10.89 17.21
CA TYR A 802 1.39 10.32 18.39
C TYR A 802 1.73 8.83 18.54
N VAL A 803 1.51 8.04 17.50
CA VAL A 803 1.78 6.59 17.48
C VAL A 803 3.27 6.31 17.71
N ALA A 804 4.19 7.06 17.08
CA ALA A 804 5.62 6.96 17.32
C ALA A 804 5.98 7.15 18.80
N GLY A 805 5.38 8.16 19.44
CA GLY A 805 5.55 8.40 20.86
C GLY A 805 5.11 7.23 21.72
N GLN A 806 4.01 6.56 21.38
CA GLN A 806 3.49 5.40 22.09
C GLN A 806 4.33 4.14 21.86
N LEU A 807 4.78 3.93 20.64
CA LEU A 807 5.63 2.78 20.26
C LEU A 807 7.11 2.97 20.65
N GLY A 808 7.52 4.18 21.04
CA GLY A 808 8.90 4.51 21.38
C GLY A 808 9.82 4.62 20.16
N ILE A 809 9.25 4.89 18.99
CA ILE A 809 9.95 5.17 17.73
C ILE A 809 10.39 6.62 17.74
N ALA A 810 11.68 6.89 17.48
CA ALA A 810 12.23 8.23 17.60
C ALA A 810 11.87 9.18 16.45
N ASP A 811 11.64 8.63 15.27
CA ASP A 811 11.31 9.35 14.06
C ASP A 811 9.88 8.93 13.62
N PRO A 812 8.89 9.85 13.62
CA PRO A 812 7.52 9.53 13.21
C PRO A 812 7.40 9.00 11.77
N ASN A 813 8.31 9.40 10.88
CA ASN A 813 8.30 8.94 9.49
C ASN A 813 8.65 7.45 9.33
N GLN A 814 9.24 6.84 10.37
CA GLN A 814 9.51 5.39 10.40
C GLN A 814 8.32 4.56 10.90
N VAL A 815 7.20 5.19 11.21
CA VAL A 815 5.97 4.46 11.55
C VAL A 815 5.25 4.10 10.25
N SER A 816 5.12 2.81 9.99
CA SER A 816 4.40 2.32 8.80
C SER A 816 2.89 2.56 8.89
N THR A 817 2.19 2.54 7.76
CA THR A 817 0.72 2.66 7.72
C THR A 817 0.06 1.50 8.48
N GLU A 818 0.55 0.29 8.33
CA GLU A 818 0.15 -0.89 9.10
C GLU A 818 0.26 -0.65 10.62
N GLN A 819 1.40 -0.11 11.10
CA GLN A 819 1.58 0.19 12.52
C GLN A 819 0.61 1.27 13.01
N VAL A 820 0.30 2.27 12.19
CA VAL A 820 -0.71 3.28 12.50
C VAL A 820 -2.08 2.63 12.59
N HIS A 821 -2.47 1.86 11.58
CA HIS A 821 -3.75 1.18 11.51
C HIS A 821 -3.95 0.26 12.72
N GLN A 822 -3.00 -0.64 12.97
CA GLN A 822 -3.05 -1.57 14.10
C GLN A 822 -3.14 -0.83 15.45
N TYR A 823 -2.35 0.27 15.62
CA TYR A 823 -2.40 1.04 16.87
C TYR A 823 -3.77 1.68 17.08
N ILE A 824 -4.37 2.25 16.02
CA ILE A 824 -5.70 2.86 16.10
C ILE A 824 -6.75 1.79 16.41
N SER A 825 -6.70 0.65 15.73
CA SER A 825 -7.64 -0.46 15.97
C SER A 825 -7.61 -0.95 17.43
N ASP A 826 -6.41 -1.07 18.01
CA ASP A 826 -6.25 -1.46 19.41
C ASP A 826 -6.64 -0.36 20.42
N ASN A 827 -6.61 0.93 20.03
CA ASN A 827 -6.72 2.08 20.92
C ASN A 827 -7.66 3.19 20.39
N HIS A 828 -8.66 2.83 19.58
CA HIS A 828 -9.55 3.76 18.86
C HIS A 828 -10.13 4.89 19.73
N GLY A 829 -10.43 4.61 21.00
CA GLY A 829 -10.93 5.63 21.94
C GLY A 829 -9.99 6.80 22.21
N GLU A 830 -8.67 6.67 21.93
CA GLU A 830 -7.69 7.75 22.05
C GLU A 830 -7.77 8.74 20.88
N PHE A 831 -8.44 8.37 19.79
CA PHE A 831 -8.56 9.12 18.56
C PHE A 831 -9.90 9.85 18.40
N ASN A 832 -10.88 9.58 19.26
CA ASN A 832 -12.14 10.35 19.31
C ASN A 832 -11.91 11.72 19.96
N ASN A 833 -11.28 12.64 19.22
CA ASN A 833 -10.87 13.95 19.69
C ASN A 833 -11.81 15.06 19.18
N SER A 834 -13.08 15.01 19.53
CA SER A 834 -14.05 16.04 19.17
C SER A 834 -13.68 17.41 19.76
N THR A 835 -13.44 18.41 18.92
CA THR A 835 -13.28 19.82 19.31
C THR A 835 -14.61 20.59 19.32
N GLY A 836 -15.71 19.94 18.93
CA GLY A 836 -17.08 20.46 18.98
C GLY A 836 -17.47 21.44 17.86
N THR A 837 -16.64 21.57 16.82
CA THR A 837 -16.97 22.30 15.58
C THR A 837 -16.43 21.47 14.41
N GLY A 838 -17.29 20.68 13.81
CA GLY A 838 -16.98 19.83 12.66
C GLY A 838 -17.96 20.01 11.52
N GLY A 839 -17.77 19.29 10.44
CA GLY A 839 -18.69 19.13 9.33
C GLY A 839 -19.92 18.33 9.71
N ASN A 840 -20.90 18.19 8.81
CA ASN A 840 -21.94 17.18 8.98
C ASN A 840 -21.67 16.07 7.97
N ASP A 841 -20.98 15.03 8.43
CA ASP A 841 -20.34 14.06 7.59
C ASP A 841 -21.18 12.80 7.36
N ILE A 842 -20.90 12.10 6.27
CA ILE A 842 -21.44 10.78 6.01
C ILE A 842 -20.26 9.82 5.92
N LEU A 843 -20.14 8.93 6.91
CA LEU A 843 -19.13 7.90 6.96
C LEU A 843 -19.77 6.54 6.67
N ILE A 844 -19.23 5.83 5.70
CA ILE A 844 -19.68 4.50 5.27
C ILE A 844 -18.46 3.57 5.35
N GLY A 845 -18.45 2.64 6.28
CA GLY A 845 -17.39 1.64 6.41
C GLY A 845 -17.36 0.74 5.19
N GLY A 846 -18.25 -0.20 5.10
CA GLY A 846 -18.38 -1.09 3.95
C GLY A 846 -18.43 -2.55 4.33
N ASP A 847 -17.62 -3.39 3.70
CA ASP A 847 -17.44 -4.78 4.11
C ASP A 847 -16.14 -4.90 4.94
N GLY A 848 -16.22 -5.22 6.20
CA GLY A 848 -15.08 -5.38 7.12
C GLY A 848 -15.40 -4.94 8.53
N ASP A 849 -14.46 -5.08 9.46
CA ASP A 849 -14.63 -4.63 10.84
C ASP A 849 -14.12 -3.18 10.97
N ASP A 850 -14.99 -2.19 10.75
CA ASP A 850 -14.64 -0.80 10.53
C ASP A 850 -14.64 0.05 11.80
N ILE A 851 -13.86 1.13 11.80
CA ILE A 851 -13.82 2.14 12.87
C ILE A 851 -14.17 3.52 12.29
N LEU A 852 -15.34 4.03 12.67
CA LEU A 852 -15.86 5.31 12.22
C LEU A 852 -15.80 6.33 13.34
N LEU A 853 -15.08 7.44 13.12
CA LEU A 853 -14.88 8.53 14.09
C LEU A 853 -15.35 9.85 13.44
N ALA A 854 -16.62 10.20 13.56
CA ALA A 854 -17.19 11.38 12.90
C ALA A 854 -16.77 12.70 13.58
N GLN A 855 -16.43 12.66 14.88
CA GLN A 855 -15.86 13.74 15.68
C GLN A 855 -16.83 14.88 15.97
N GLY A 856 -17.24 15.70 15.04
CA GLY A 856 -18.11 16.83 15.42
C GLY A 856 -18.92 17.38 14.27
N GLY A 857 -20.20 17.45 14.45
CA GLY A 857 -21.20 17.80 13.44
C GLY A 857 -22.51 17.13 13.77
N ASN A 858 -23.41 17.02 12.81
CA ASN A 858 -24.55 16.13 12.94
C ASN A 858 -24.40 15.08 11.84
N ASP A 859 -23.77 13.99 12.21
CA ASP A 859 -23.17 13.06 11.30
C ASP A 859 -24.07 11.86 11.00
N THR A 860 -23.79 11.18 9.90
CA THR A 860 -24.41 9.91 9.57
C THR A 860 -23.34 8.83 9.41
N LEU A 861 -23.41 7.80 10.27
CA LEU A 861 -22.46 6.70 10.27
C LEU A 861 -23.19 5.42 9.85
N ILE A 862 -22.65 4.74 8.86
CA ILE A 862 -23.10 3.43 8.35
C ILE A 862 -21.89 2.52 8.44
N GLY A 863 -21.86 1.59 9.40
CA GLY A 863 -20.77 0.64 9.54
C GLY A 863 -20.67 -0.24 8.31
N GLY A 864 -21.72 -0.97 8.00
CA GLY A 864 -21.79 -1.89 6.88
C GLY A 864 -21.83 -3.33 7.34
N ALA A 865 -21.16 -4.22 6.62
CA ALA A 865 -21.12 -5.63 6.95
C ALA A 865 -19.86 -5.97 7.75
N GLY A 866 -20.00 -6.34 9.00
CA GLY A 866 -18.90 -6.69 9.91
C GLY A 866 -19.27 -6.41 11.36
N ASP A 867 -18.25 -6.35 12.21
CA ASP A 867 -18.38 -5.98 13.62
C ASP A 867 -17.80 -4.56 13.82
N ASP A 868 -18.58 -3.51 13.60
CA ASP A 868 -18.14 -2.14 13.48
C ASP A 868 -18.07 -1.37 14.81
N ILE A 869 -17.17 -0.40 14.88
CA ILE A 869 -17.00 0.53 16.01
C ILE A 869 -17.30 1.95 15.54
N MET A 870 -18.30 2.58 16.13
CA MET A 870 -18.77 3.89 15.69
C MET A 870 -18.79 4.91 16.83
N TYR A 871 -18.19 6.10 16.54
CA TYR A 871 -18.19 7.29 17.39
C TYR A 871 -18.85 8.44 16.64
N GLY A 872 -20.02 8.90 17.08
CA GLY A 872 -20.67 10.10 16.54
C GLY A 872 -19.97 11.37 16.96
N GLY A 873 -19.54 11.44 18.22
CA GLY A 873 -18.82 12.58 18.74
C GLY A 873 -19.71 13.68 19.30
N ALA A 874 -19.57 14.91 18.79
CA ALA A 874 -20.31 16.06 19.28
C ALA A 874 -21.34 16.52 18.24
N GLY A 875 -22.59 16.39 18.56
CA GLY A 875 -23.71 16.78 17.72
C GLY A 875 -24.91 15.86 17.89
N ALA A 876 -25.82 15.89 16.95
CA ALA A 876 -26.97 15.01 16.93
C ALA A 876 -26.83 14.01 15.78
N ASP A 877 -26.24 12.87 16.10
CA ASP A 877 -25.72 11.94 15.11
C ASP A 877 -26.75 10.85 14.76
N THR A 878 -26.60 10.28 13.58
CA THR A 878 -27.43 9.18 13.10
C THR A 878 -26.58 7.97 12.80
N PHE A 879 -26.75 6.90 13.55
CA PHE A 879 -26.17 5.59 13.26
C PHE A 879 -27.20 4.79 12.46
N ALA A 880 -26.86 4.39 11.25
CA ALA A 880 -27.79 3.78 10.31
C ALA A 880 -27.33 2.38 9.87
N TRP A 881 -28.26 1.51 9.62
CA TRP A 881 -28.07 0.14 9.13
C TRP A 881 -28.93 -0.12 7.91
N GLU A 882 -28.34 -0.73 6.91
CA GLU A 882 -29.01 -1.12 5.68
C GLU A 882 -29.26 -2.63 5.62
N PHE A 883 -30.19 -3.04 4.77
CA PHE A 883 -30.45 -4.46 4.59
C PHE A 883 -29.34 -5.09 3.72
N GLY A 884 -28.56 -5.94 4.31
CA GLY A 884 -27.34 -6.54 3.76
C GLY A 884 -26.22 -6.54 4.77
N ASP A 885 -26.19 -5.54 5.67
CA ASP A 885 -25.15 -5.36 6.68
C ASP A 885 -25.19 -6.43 7.78
N GLN A 886 -26.37 -6.98 8.04
CA GLN A 886 -26.53 -7.99 9.09
C GLN A 886 -25.77 -9.27 8.79
N GLY A 887 -25.20 -9.88 9.81
CA GLY A 887 -24.60 -11.20 9.76
C GLY A 887 -25.59 -12.34 9.53
N THR A 888 -25.27 -13.50 10.01
CA THR A 888 -26.17 -14.67 9.97
C THR A 888 -26.69 -15.01 11.35
N THR A 889 -27.75 -15.80 11.45
CA THR A 889 -28.28 -16.25 12.75
C THR A 889 -27.32 -17.18 13.53
N ASP A 890 -26.30 -17.73 12.88
CA ASP A 890 -25.24 -18.53 13.53
C ASP A 890 -24.06 -17.63 13.95
N GLN A 891 -23.88 -16.49 13.27
CA GLN A 891 -22.87 -15.45 13.51
C GLN A 891 -23.52 -14.08 13.23
N PRO A 892 -24.27 -13.52 14.19
CA PRO A 892 -24.81 -12.18 14.06
C PRO A 892 -23.69 -11.15 13.99
N ALA A 893 -23.83 -10.14 13.15
CA ALA A 893 -22.96 -8.97 13.20
C ALA A 893 -23.15 -8.21 14.52
N MET A 894 -22.08 -7.66 15.09
CA MET A 894 -22.12 -6.99 16.39
C MET A 894 -21.44 -5.64 16.36
N ASP A 895 -22.21 -4.59 16.13
CA ASP A 895 -21.69 -3.23 16.09
C ASP A 895 -21.74 -2.56 17.48
N GLN A 896 -20.81 -1.65 17.67
CA GLN A 896 -20.63 -0.90 18.89
C GLN A 896 -20.80 0.60 18.65
N VAL A 897 -21.82 1.20 19.25
CA VAL A 897 -21.97 2.65 19.33
C VAL A 897 -21.37 3.12 20.65
N MET A 898 -20.24 3.81 20.57
CA MET A 898 -19.36 4.04 21.71
C MET A 898 -19.78 5.22 22.60
N ASP A 899 -20.48 6.21 22.04
CA ASP A 899 -20.72 7.49 22.70
C ASP A 899 -22.19 7.98 22.62
N PHE A 900 -23.13 7.13 22.29
CA PHE A 900 -24.57 7.45 22.13
C PHE A 900 -25.13 8.43 23.15
N THR A 901 -25.60 9.58 22.72
CA THR A 901 -26.16 10.65 23.57
C THR A 901 -27.68 10.61 23.61
N GLN A 902 -28.21 10.56 24.83
CA GLN A 902 -29.65 10.51 25.07
C GLN A 902 -30.30 11.88 25.01
N GLY A 903 -31.50 11.97 24.47
CA GLY A 903 -32.28 13.20 24.41
C GLY A 903 -33.55 13.05 23.57
N GLU A 904 -34.18 14.15 23.19
CA GLU A 904 -35.30 14.17 22.22
C GLU A 904 -34.70 14.59 20.86
N PHE A 905 -34.52 13.62 19.96
CA PHE A 905 -33.89 13.85 18.64
C PHE A 905 -34.64 14.92 17.84
N GLY A 906 -33.87 15.88 17.29
CA GLY A 906 -34.43 17.04 16.59
C GLY A 906 -34.92 18.17 17.48
N THR A 907 -34.82 18.03 18.82
CA THR A 907 -35.12 19.06 19.81
C THR A 907 -33.89 19.40 20.65
N ASP A 908 -33.14 18.39 21.07
CA ASP A 908 -31.87 18.49 21.75
C ASP A 908 -30.73 18.47 20.69
N ASP A 909 -29.87 19.47 20.72
CA ASP A 909 -28.84 19.67 19.71
C ASP A 909 -27.73 18.57 19.71
N ASN A 910 -27.71 17.69 20.70
CA ASN A 910 -26.75 16.60 20.84
C ASN A 910 -27.43 15.23 21.04
N ALA A 911 -28.69 15.07 20.71
CA ALA A 911 -29.37 13.79 20.89
C ALA A 911 -29.23 12.91 19.65
N ASP A 912 -28.69 11.71 19.80
CA ASP A 912 -28.40 10.79 18.70
C ASP A 912 -29.59 9.89 18.34
N ARG A 913 -29.50 9.25 17.21
CA ARG A 913 -30.51 8.37 16.66
C ARG A 913 -29.92 7.09 16.07
N LEU A 914 -30.59 5.99 16.33
CA LEU A 914 -30.42 4.72 15.64
C LEU A 914 -31.44 4.64 14.50
N ASP A 915 -31.00 4.52 13.28
CA ASP A 915 -31.88 4.38 12.11
C ASP A 915 -31.83 2.95 11.56
N LEU A 916 -32.87 2.21 11.84
CA LEU A 916 -33.08 0.82 11.39
C LEU A 916 -34.13 0.71 10.29
N SER A 917 -34.54 1.83 9.69
CA SER A 917 -35.64 1.84 8.73
C SER A 917 -35.35 1.08 7.45
N ASP A 918 -34.08 1.05 7.02
CA ASP A 918 -33.66 0.32 5.85
C ASP A 918 -33.31 -1.14 6.16
N LEU A 919 -32.80 -1.42 7.35
CA LEU A 919 -32.54 -2.79 7.83
C LEU A 919 -33.86 -3.56 8.02
N LEU A 920 -34.85 -2.94 8.61
CA LEU A 920 -36.15 -3.55 8.96
C LEU A 920 -37.25 -3.09 8.01
N LYS A 921 -37.40 -3.73 6.87
CA LYS A 921 -38.46 -3.43 5.88
C LYS A 921 -39.73 -4.21 6.18
N GLY A 922 -40.78 -3.52 6.61
CA GLY A 922 -42.10 -4.16 6.79
C GLY A 922 -42.99 -3.50 7.83
N GLU A 923 -44.28 -3.93 7.95
CA GLU A 923 -45.20 -3.47 8.94
C GLU A 923 -44.84 -4.05 10.33
N ASP A 924 -44.95 -3.23 11.38
CA ASP A 924 -44.70 -3.58 12.80
C ASP A 924 -43.23 -4.04 13.09
N SER A 925 -42.26 -3.36 12.53
CA SER A 925 -40.82 -3.70 12.69
C SER A 925 -40.31 -3.68 14.14
N SER A 926 -40.98 -2.97 15.06
CA SER A 926 -40.58 -3.00 16.50
C SER A 926 -40.67 -4.38 17.17
N GLU A 927 -41.43 -5.33 16.57
CA GLU A 927 -41.56 -6.72 17.09
C GLU A 927 -40.28 -7.54 16.83
N TYR A 928 -39.33 -7.03 15.99
CA TYR A 928 -38.11 -7.70 15.63
C TYR A 928 -36.90 -7.19 16.41
N ILE A 929 -37.08 -6.29 17.37
CA ILE A 929 -36.01 -5.70 18.20
C ILE A 929 -36.23 -6.11 19.65
N PHE A 930 -35.17 -6.63 20.28
CA PHE A 930 -35.15 -6.97 21.71
C PHE A 930 -33.97 -6.27 22.37
N ALA A 931 -34.18 -5.58 23.48
CA ALA A 931 -33.08 -4.96 24.21
C ALA A 931 -32.81 -5.73 25.51
N GLU A 932 -31.56 -5.96 25.81
CA GLU A 932 -31.06 -6.55 27.05
C GLU A 932 -29.81 -5.84 27.56
N GLU A 933 -29.38 -6.10 28.77
CA GLU A 933 -28.09 -5.67 29.27
C GLU A 933 -27.10 -6.85 29.18
N ASP A 934 -25.90 -6.60 28.63
CA ASP A 934 -24.83 -7.60 28.55
C ASP A 934 -24.21 -7.90 29.93
N GLY A 935 -23.17 -8.74 29.96
CA GLY A 935 -22.44 -9.07 31.18
C GLY A 935 -21.63 -7.92 31.77
N ALA A 936 -21.35 -6.85 31.00
CA ALA A 936 -20.68 -5.61 31.42
C ALA A 936 -21.69 -4.54 31.88
N GLY A 937 -22.96 -4.71 31.52
CA GLY A 937 -24.04 -3.80 31.85
C GLY A 937 -24.37 -2.77 30.76
N ASN A 938 -23.90 -3.02 29.53
CA ASN A 938 -24.24 -2.21 28.36
C ASN A 938 -25.60 -2.66 27.78
N VAL A 939 -26.34 -1.74 27.24
CA VAL A 939 -27.54 -2.06 26.46
C VAL A 939 -27.16 -2.68 25.14
N VAL A 940 -27.70 -3.84 24.82
CA VAL A 940 -27.58 -4.48 23.52
C VAL A 940 -28.94 -4.62 22.87
N LEU A 941 -29.09 -4.08 21.68
CA LEU A 941 -30.26 -4.30 20.83
C LEU A 941 -30.03 -5.55 19.99
N ASN A 942 -30.83 -6.57 20.15
CA ASN A 942 -30.83 -7.79 19.38
C ASN A 942 -31.88 -7.70 18.30
N ILE A 943 -31.52 -7.78 17.06
CA ILE A 943 -32.35 -7.52 15.90
C ILE A 943 -32.50 -8.77 15.05
N SER A 944 -33.65 -8.97 14.48
CA SER A 944 -33.96 -10.02 13.53
C SER A 944 -34.39 -9.36 12.20
N ALA A 945 -33.41 -8.97 11.39
CA ALA A 945 -33.62 -8.23 10.15
C ALA A 945 -34.49 -9.00 9.14
N GLN A 946 -34.42 -10.32 9.14
CA GLN A 946 -35.17 -11.22 8.24
C GLN A 946 -36.57 -11.63 8.81
N GLY A 947 -36.97 -11.10 9.95
CA GLY A 947 -38.25 -11.37 10.61
C GLY A 947 -38.18 -12.30 11.80
N SER A 948 -39.13 -12.18 12.71
CA SER A 948 -39.16 -12.78 14.07
C SER A 948 -38.95 -14.30 14.15
N THR A 949 -39.02 -15.02 13.05
CA THR A 949 -38.83 -16.49 13.01
C THR A 949 -37.43 -16.91 12.61
N SER A 950 -36.59 -15.99 12.17
CA SER A 950 -35.23 -16.29 11.65
C SER A 950 -34.16 -16.33 12.76
N GLY A 951 -34.36 -15.66 13.89
CA GLY A 951 -33.38 -15.51 14.97
C GLY A 951 -32.68 -14.15 14.90
N VAL A 952 -31.74 -13.88 15.81
CA VAL A 952 -30.94 -12.66 15.82
C VAL A 952 -29.86 -12.77 14.76
N ASP A 953 -29.76 -11.77 13.90
CA ASP A 953 -28.76 -11.67 12.84
C ASP A 953 -27.99 -10.35 12.88
N GLN A 954 -28.45 -9.36 13.69
CA GLN A 954 -27.75 -8.11 13.98
C GLN A 954 -27.81 -7.81 15.48
N GLN A 955 -26.72 -7.34 16.05
CA GLN A 955 -26.61 -6.85 17.43
C GLN A 955 -26.04 -5.43 17.41
N ILE A 956 -26.54 -4.54 18.26
CA ILE A 956 -26.04 -3.18 18.42
C ILE A 956 -25.81 -2.94 19.91
N ALA A 957 -24.56 -2.75 20.32
CA ALA A 957 -24.19 -2.43 21.68
C ALA A 957 -24.10 -0.92 21.87
N LEU A 958 -24.80 -0.36 22.85
CA LEU A 958 -24.62 1.01 23.28
C LEU A 958 -23.64 1.03 24.46
N GLU A 959 -22.37 1.27 24.17
CA GLU A 959 -21.31 1.16 25.16
C GLU A 959 -21.45 2.18 26.28
N GLY A 960 -21.23 1.72 27.51
CA GLY A 960 -21.36 2.55 28.71
C GLY A 960 -22.81 2.99 29.05
N LYS A 961 -23.87 2.46 28.40
CA LYS A 961 -25.27 2.79 28.64
C LYS A 961 -26.01 1.60 29.21
N SER A 962 -26.70 1.81 30.33
CA SER A 962 -27.56 0.82 30.97
C SER A 962 -29.02 1.24 30.91
N PHE A 963 -29.95 0.34 31.18
CA PHE A 963 -31.38 0.68 31.28
C PHE A 963 -31.63 1.81 32.28
N SER A 964 -30.84 1.85 33.36
CA SER A 964 -30.95 2.88 34.37
C SER A 964 -30.61 4.29 33.87
N ASP A 965 -29.72 4.41 32.91
CA ASP A 965 -29.34 5.68 32.29
C ASP A 965 -30.52 6.25 31.51
N PHE A 966 -31.25 5.39 30.80
CA PHE A 966 -32.49 5.76 30.12
C PHE A 966 -33.70 5.91 31.07
N GLY A 967 -33.53 5.62 32.34
CA GLY A 967 -34.63 5.71 33.33
C GLY A 967 -35.71 4.64 33.19
N VAL A 968 -35.40 3.51 32.57
CA VAL A 968 -36.25 2.35 32.34
C VAL A 968 -35.73 1.14 33.13
N ASN A 969 -36.49 0.04 33.17
CA ASN A 969 -36.11 -1.14 33.95
C ASN A 969 -36.04 -2.43 33.11
N ASN A 970 -36.36 -2.36 31.84
CA ASN A 970 -36.35 -3.50 30.92
C ASN A 970 -36.30 -3.04 29.48
N GLY A 971 -36.01 -3.97 28.55
CA GLY A 971 -35.82 -3.70 27.14
C GLY A 971 -37.07 -3.22 26.41
N GLU A 972 -38.28 -3.70 26.77
CA GLU A 972 -39.52 -3.26 26.13
C GLU A 972 -39.81 -1.77 26.42
N ASP A 973 -39.58 -1.33 27.68
CA ASP A 973 -39.71 0.07 28.06
C ASP A 973 -38.64 0.94 27.38
N LEU A 974 -37.41 0.40 27.16
CA LEU A 974 -36.36 1.11 26.46
C LEU A 974 -36.71 1.36 24.99
N ILE A 975 -37.09 0.32 24.25
CA ILE A 975 -37.48 0.43 22.84
C ILE A 975 -38.63 1.43 22.68
N ALA A 976 -39.67 1.32 23.52
CA ALA A 976 -40.76 2.25 23.49
C ALA A 976 -40.34 3.70 23.77
N LYS A 977 -39.38 3.90 24.66
CA LYS A 977 -38.82 5.22 24.97
C LYS A 977 -38.02 5.78 23.82
N LEU A 978 -37.06 5.00 23.26
CA LEU A 978 -36.22 5.45 22.13
C LEU A 978 -37.07 5.84 20.92
N ILE A 979 -38.16 5.09 20.62
CA ILE A 979 -39.11 5.44 19.57
C ILE A 979 -39.83 6.75 19.91
N ALA A 980 -40.30 6.91 21.16
CA ALA A 980 -41.04 8.10 21.59
C ALA A 980 -40.16 9.37 21.54
N ASP A 981 -38.88 9.25 21.88
CA ASP A 981 -37.91 10.33 21.87
C ASP A 981 -37.30 10.60 20.47
N GLY A 982 -37.69 9.83 19.44
CA GLY A 982 -37.16 9.92 18.07
C GLY A 982 -35.74 9.37 17.89
N GLN A 983 -35.20 8.73 18.94
CA GLN A 983 -33.86 8.16 18.96
C GLN A 983 -33.77 6.74 18.36
N LEU A 984 -34.87 6.11 18.08
CA LEU A 984 -34.98 4.89 17.31
C LEU A 984 -35.98 5.08 16.17
N LYS A 985 -35.46 5.08 14.94
CA LYS A 985 -36.27 5.17 13.73
C LYS A 985 -36.41 3.79 13.12
N ILE A 986 -37.63 3.40 12.85
CA ILE A 986 -38.02 2.14 12.22
C ILE A 986 -39.13 2.44 11.20
N ASP A 987 -39.27 1.59 10.20
CA ASP A 987 -40.42 1.66 9.29
C ASP A 987 -41.74 1.40 10.09
N GLN A 988 -42.71 2.30 9.96
CA GLN A 988 -44.04 2.22 10.60
C GLN A 988 -45.10 1.83 9.60
#